data_593774aec5a93d40505a536b007c4ca3
#
_entry.id   593774aec5a93d40505a536b007c4ca3
#
_cell.length_a   1.000
_cell.length_b   1.000
_cell.length_c   1.000
_cell.angle_alpha   90.00
_cell.angle_beta   90.00
_cell.angle_gamma   90.00
#
_symmetry.space_group_name_H-M   'P 1'
#
loop_
_entity.id
_entity.type
_entity.pdbx_description
1 polymer ?
#
loop_
_entity_poly.entity_id
_entity_poly.type
_entity_poly.pdbx_seq_one_letter_code
_entity_poly.pdbx_strand_id
1 'polypeptide(L)'
;MKSKTFSGRSLRSSLKGSTWILVLLLLGFMVAFPVAELMLIGNQTDEIHRMTFAMICSYLIVPGFLVTMLAAVVNALNEFWYLFSRDKIDFYHSLPVTRSRFFWEKAIRGLLLYLVPYVIMELITMAIAVSKGHGSHLIMAAGKMFLEHLLMYLLLYFGAVLALAIAGNILAGILSLCCVYLYGPVLGILLWVLEMMYFRTNMGLKEGMAEKISVFLSPVSISVALRTYSGQKNFWIIIVGGILLLIVLAVCAYLAYTKRPAEKTGKSFVYGFLEPILLFMVVIPAALAIGTMFALIGPEENRTGWWIFGLVLGTVVFYGILQVIFAMDFRKMAAHKLQLLLLGICVAVSAWILHTDAIGYDTRIPTMAKTEGISLNLEWIGTESVNEPQMEVSSGSYKLDRLFYFMGGNYGRWTDAGMSDKIYEVLKEIASYQNSKECSGTEIGVQFKKKSGFDITRQYIVTAEQLGRLLEACYEQGTLKDNKYDILEKYRQKVSFITVDPLNELDDQYSVTLEKSDSQKLLDLLKQDIAEASPQELVGIPCGQMELYATSYADMDEHIAPESYAEVGRYIFPTFKRTLVFLKEKGYAFVMEKENLKQYDYSVTYNAEEMDVTDPEQKEELAQSLIRELECPAWLETEAGVSVKVALNSTESAGESLNGIEFAVLKAKELEFIKKIVETGEEEE
;
A
#
# COMPACT_ATOMS: atom_id res chain seq x y z
N MET A 1 -18.43 -8.05 58.28
CA MET A 1 -18.77 -6.63 58.00
C MET A 1 -19.21 -6.55 56.54
N LYS A 2 -20.46 -6.20 56.27
CA LYS A 2 -20.99 -6.04 54.90
C LYS A 2 -20.27 -4.89 54.21
N SER A 3 -19.65 -5.19 53.06
CA SER A 3 -19.04 -4.25 52.16
C SER A 3 -20.05 -3.12 51.85
N LYS A 4 -19.79 -1.89 52.31
CA LYS A 4 -20.56 -0.72 51.89
C LYS A 4 -20.35 -0.48 50.40
N THR A 5 -21.46 -0.41 49.69
CA THR A 5 -21.58 -0.04 48.27
C THR A 5 -20.69 1.12 47.88
N PHE A 6 -20.24 1.13 46.65
CA PHE A 6 -19.54 2.21 45.93
C PHE A 6 -20.05 3.59 46.40
N SER A 7 -19.26 4.31 47.19
CA SER A 7 -19.72 5.56 47.75
C SER A 7 -19.46 6.67 46.76
N GLY A 8 -20.51 7.27 46.18
CA GLY A 8 -20.43 8.43 45.28
C GLY A 8 -19.69 9.64 45.87
N ARG A 9 -19.56 9.67 47.21
CA ARG A 9 -18.75 10.70 47.93
C ARG A 9 -17.24 10.51 47.70
N SER A 10 -16.76 9.28 47.69
CA SER A 10 -15.34 8.92 47.38
C SER A 10 -14.98 9.32 45.96
N LEU A 11 -15.87 9.07 45.02
CA LEU A 11 -15.68 9.42 43.62
C LEU A 11 -15.63 10.96 43.43
N ARG A 12 -16.53 11.70 44.08
CA ARG A 12 -16.63 13.14 43.98
C ARG A 12 -15.43 13.87 44.60
N SER A 13 -14.93 13.42 45.76
CA SER A 13 -13.73 14.01 46.39
C SER A 13 -12.46 13.75 45.55
N SER A 14 -12.38 12.60 44.92
CA SER A 14 -11.27 12.18 44.10
C SER A 14 -11.22 12.90 42.74
N LEU A 15 -12.39 13.20 42.14
CA LEU A 15 -12.48 14.02 40.92
C LEU A 15 -12.00 15.46 41.15
N LYS A 16 -12.17 16.02 42.34
CA LYS A 16 -11.65 17.36 42.67
C LYS A 16 -10.13 17.48 42.58
N GLY A 17 -9.37 16.36 42.81
CA GLY A 17 -7.92 16.34 42.67
C GLY A 17 -7.44 16.26 41.21
N SER A 18 -8.33 15.86 40.29
CA SER A 18 -8.01 15.65 38.85
C SER A 18 -8.71 16.65 37.93
N THR A 19 -9.21 17.82 38.49
CA THR A 19 -9.91 18.86 37.72
C THR A 19 -9.06 19.41 36.57
N TRP A 20 -7.75 19.53 36.75
CA TRP A 20 -6.84 19.99 35.70
C TRP A 20 -6.88 19.09 34.46
N ILE A 21 -7.04 17.76 34.61
CA ILE A 21 -7.17 16.82 33.49
C ILE A 21 -8.50 17.04 32.77
N LEU A 22 -9.59 17.23 33.52
CA LEU A 22 -10.90 17.55 32.92
C LEU A 22 -10.83 18.81 32.06
N VAL A 23 -10.19 19.87 32.55
CA VAL A 23 -9.99 21.11 31.77
C VAL A 23 -9.12 20.86 30.55
N LEU A 24 -8.01 20.14 30.71
CA LEU A 24 -7.11 19.80 29.60
C LEU A 24 -7.85 18.99 28.49
N LEU A 25 -8.63 18.00 28.88
CA LEU A 25 -9.36 17.16 27.93
C LEU A 25 -10.55 17.91 27.30
N LEU A 26 -11.24 18.80 28.06
CA LEU A 26 -12.25 19.68 27.49
C LEU A 26 -11.66 20.59 26.41
N LEU A 27 -10.51 21.20 26.67
CA LEU A 27 -9.81 22.02 25.67
C LEU A 27 -9.35 21.20 24.47
N GLY A 28 -8.78 20.01 24.69
CA GLY A 28 -8.34 19.11 23.63
C GLY A 28 -9.49 18.68 22.72
N PHE A 29 -10.60 18.21 23.28
CA PHE A 29 -11.77 17.82 22.50
C PHE A 29 -12.52 19.02 21.91
N MET A 30 -12.46 20.19 22.54
CA MET A 30 -12.99 21.41 21.94
C MET A 30 -12.29 21.73 20.61
N VAL A 31 -10.95 21.62 20.58
CA VAL A 31 -10.17 21.82 19.35
C VAL A 31 -10.43 20.72 18.34
N ALA A 32 -10.45 19.45 18.79
CA ALA A 32 -10.58 18.28 17.93
C ALA A 32 -11.97 18.12 17.30
N PHE A 33 -13.04 18.61 17.93
CA PHE A 33 -14.42 18.42 17.48
C PHE A 33 -15.08 19.75 17.08
N PRO A 34 -15.60 20.60 17.99
CA PRO A 34 -16.34 21.79 17.59
C PRO A 34 -15.53 22.77 16.73
N VAL A 35 -14.26 23.02 17.10
CA VAL A 35 -13.42 23.98 16.35
C VAL A 35 -13.02 23.39 14.99
N ALA A 36 -12.61 22.14 14.94
CA ALA A 36 -12.26 21.47 13.68
C ALA A 36 -13.47 21.39 12.74
N GLU A 37 -14.68 21.13 13.26
CA GLU A 37 -15.92 21.17 12.47
C GLU A 37 -16.18 22.55 11.89
N LEU A 38 -16.08 23.61 12.71
CA LEU A 38 -16.27 25.00 12.24
C LEU A 38 -15.23 25.39 11.18
N MET A 39 -13.99 24.91 11.29
CA MET A 39 -12.95 25.14 10.29
C MET A 39 -13.26 24.41 8.98
N LEU A 40 -13.76 23.17 9.05
CA LEU A 40 -14.19 22.41 7.87
C LEU A 40 -15.36 23.11 7.16
N ILE A 41 -16.40 23.50 7.90
CA ILE A 41 -17.60 24.15 7.36
C ILE A 41 -17.30 25.58 6.88
N GLY A 42 -16.33 26.27 7.48
CA GLY A 42 -15.94 27.64 7.14
C GLY A 42 -15.27 27.81 5.78
N ASN A 43 -14.68 26.75 5.23
CA ASN A 43 -14.17 26.73 3.86
C ASN A 43 -15.34 26.56 2.88
N GLN A 44 -15.86 27.68 2.37
CA GLN A 44 -17.04 27.75 1.48
C GLN A 44 -16.69 27.23 0.08
N THR A 45 -16.71 25.93 -0.11
CA THR A 45 -16.76 25.32 -1.44
C THR A 45 -18.12 24.63 -1.62
N ASP A 46 -18.62 24.56 -2.86
CA ASP A 46 -19.92 23.90 -3.17
C ASP A 46 -19.97 22.44 -2.73
N GLU A 47 -18.84 21.76 -2.65
CA GLU A 47 -18.73 20.39 -2.13
C GLU A 47 -19.06 20.30 -0.63
N ILE A 48 -18.61 21.27 0.18
CA ILE A 48 -18.80 21.27 1.64
C ILE A 48 -20.25 21.48 2.01
N HIS A 49 -21.01 22.25 1.22
CA HIS A 49 -22.47 22.42 1.42
C HIS A 49 -23.26 21.11 1.23
N ARG A 50 -22.69 20.12 0.52
CA ARG A 50 -23.31 18.80 0.30
C ARG A 50 -22.85 17.74 1.31
N MET A 51 -21.92 18.07 2.20
CA MET A 51 -21.41 17.10 3.19
C MET A 51 -22.50 16.69 4.17
N THR A 52 -22.59 15.39 4.42
CA THR A 52 -23.41 14.85 5.51
C THR A 52 -22.61 14.87 6.82
N PHE A 53 -23.29 14.83 7.98
CA PHE A 53 -22.61 14.74 9.27
C PHE A 53 -21.69 13.50 9.36
N ALA A 54 -22.03 12.40 8.70
CA ALA A 54 -21.18 11.21 8.63
C ALA A 54 -19.83 11.48 7.93
N MET A 55 -19.81 12.32 6.90
CA MET A 55 -18.57 12.77 6.25
C MET A 55 -17.75 13.67 7.19
N ILE A 56 -18.39 14.64 7.86
CA ILE A 56 -17.73 15.48 8.86
C ILE A 56 -17.09 14.61 9.94
N CYS A 57 -17.82 13.67 10.53
CA CYS A 57 -17.28 12.74 11.52
C CYS A 57 -16.03 12.00 11.00
N SER A 58 -15.98 11.66 9.71
CA SER A 58 -14.82 10.98 9.13
C SER A 58 -13.54 11.82 9.17
N TYR A 59 -13.63 13.14 9.11
CA TYR A 59 -12.50 14.06 9.27
C TYR A 59 -12.14 14.30 10.74
N LEU A 60 -13.14 14.32 11.63
CA LEU A 60 -12.94 14.57 13.06
C LEU A 60 -12.31 13.40 13.81
N ILE A 61 -12.38 12.17 13.25
CA ILE A 61 -11.80 10.96 13.89
C ILE A 61 -10.30 11.11 14.14
N VAL A 62 -9.52 11.67 13.20
CA VAL A 62 -8.06 11.77 13.33
C VAL A 62 -7.65 12.70 14.48
N PRO A 63 -8.08 13.99 14.54
CA PRO A 63 -7.77 14.83 15.69
C PRO A 63 -8.35 14.27 16.99
N GLY A 64 -9.56 13.67 16.97
CA GLY A 64 -10.17 12.99 18.11
C GLY A 64 -9.33 11.82 18.62
N PHE A 65 -8.75 11.03 17.71
CA PHE A 65 -7.85 9.91 18.06
C PHE A 65 -6.59 10.39 18.80
N LEU A 66 -5.95 11.47 18.34
CA LEU A 66 -4.77 12.03 19.00
C LEU A 66 -5.07 12.46 20.44
N VAL A 67 -6.18 13.17 20.64
CA VAL A 67 -6.63 13.57 22.00
C VAL A 67 -6.96 12.33 22.83
N THR A 68 -7.62 11.32 22.27
CA THR A 68 -7.96 10.06 22.94
C THR A 68 -6.71 9.30 23.39
N MET A 69 -5.67 9.25 22.54
CA MET A 69 -4.40 8.59 22.86
C MET A 69 -3.69 9.30 24.03
N LEU A 70 -3.61 10.64 24.00
CA LEU A 70 -3.05 11.43 25.08
C LEU A 70 -3.87 11.26 26.36
N ALA A 71 -5.21 11.31 26.27
CA ALA A 71 -6.10 11.08 27.40
C ALA A 71 -5.90 9.73 28.06
N ALA A 72 -5.72 8.65 27.29
CA ALA A 72 -5.50 7.32 27.82
C ALA A 72 -4.21 7.24 28.65
N VAL A 73 -3.11 7.81 28.14
CA VAL A 73 -1.81 7.84 28.84
C VAL A 73 -1.90 8.72 30.09
N VAL A 74 -2.42 9.94 29.97
CA VAL A 74 -2.50 10.90 31.08
C VAL A 74 -3.40 10.35 32.22
N ASN A 75 -4.56 9.77 31.87
CA ASN A 75 -5.45 9.17 32.85
C ASN A 75 -4.83 7.93 33.53
N ALA A 76 -4.14 7.08 32.77
CA ALA A 76 -3.44 5.93 33.35
C ALA A 76 -2.33 6.36 34.30
N LEU A 77 -1.52 7.35 33.91
CA LEU A 77 -0.50 7.93 34.78
C LEU A 77 -1.12 8.56 36.03
N ASN A 78 -2.13 9.40 35.91
CA ASN A 78 -2.77 10.03 37.06
C ASN A 78 -3.29 9.00 38.07
N GLU A 79 -3.89 7.91 37.59
CA GLU A 79 -4.50 6.91 38.45
C GLU A 79 -3.49 5.93 39.05
N PHE A 80 -2.42 5.59 38.34
CA PHE A 80 -1.50 4.51 38.69
C PHE A 80 -0.06 4.97 38.96
N TRP A 81 0.24 6.27 38.90
CA TRP A 81 1.58 6.82 39.20
C TRP A 81 2.14 6.43 40.58
N TYR A 82 1.25 6.29 41.57
CA TYR A 82 1.65 5.91 42.93
C TYR A 82 2.39 4.55 42.99
N LEU A 83 2.24 3.70 41.96
CA LEU A 83 2.94 2.41 41.87
C LEU A 83 4.46 2.54 41.80
N PHE A 84 4.99 3.72 41.53
CA PHE A 84 6.44 3.99 41.47
C PHE A 84 7.02 4.54 42.78
N SER A 85 6.19 4.79 43.82
CA SER A 85 6.61 5.31 45.12
C SER A 85 6.30 4.28 46.21
N ARG A 86 7.34 3.84 46.94
CA ARG A 86 7.18 2.85 48.04
C ARG A 86 6.23 3.38 49.11
N ASP A 87 6.45 4.62 49.58
CA ASP A 87 5.64 5.22 50.65
C ASP A 87 4.16 5.27 50.27
N LYS A 88 3.86 5.60 49.00
CA LYS A 88 2.48 5.64 48.51
C LYS A 88 1.87 4.27 48.38
N ILE A 89 2.65 3.27 47.95
CA ILE A 89 2.16 1.88 47.87
C ILE A 89 1.82 1.36 49.25
N ASP A 90 2.71 1.55 50.23
CA ASP A 90 2.49 1.09 51.60
C ASP A 90 1.25 1.77 52.23
N PHE A 91 1.10 3.07 51.99
CA PHE A 91 -0.11 3.82 52.41
C PHE A 91 -1.39 3.24 51.77
N TYR A 92 -1.41 3.04 50.44
CA TYR A 92 -2.59 2.53 49.76
C TYR A 92 -2.90 1.07 50.10
N HIS A 93 -1.87 0.25 50.38
CA HIS A 93 -2.04 -1.16 50.77
C HIS A 93 -2.43 -1.33 52.21
N SER A 94 -2.25 -0.34 53.09
CA SER A 94 -2.74 -0.37 54.46
C SER A 94 -4.24 -0.02 54.58
N LEU A 95 -4.87 0.48 53.52
CA LEU A 95 -6.29 0.76 53.51
C LEU A 95 -7.13 -0.50 53.60
N PRO A 96 -8.26 -0.53 54.32
CA PRO A 96 -9.14 -1.69 54.46
C PRO A 96 -9.99 -1.98 53.22
N VAL A 97 -9.33 -2.02 52.06
CA VAL A 97 -9.95 -2.22 50.74
C VAL A 97 -9.17 -3.29 49.99
N THR A 98 -9.86 -4.22 49.34
CA THR A 98 -9.20 -5.23 48.53
C THR A 98 -8.54 -4.62 47.29
N ARG A 99 -7.37 -5.13 46.86
CA ARG A 99 -6.64 -4.67 45.67
C ARG A 99 -7.52 -4.69 44.42
N SER A 100 -8.37 -5.73 44.29
CA SER A 100 -9.31 -5.83 43.15
C SER A 100 -10.30 -4.69 43.12
N ARG A 101 -10.90 -4.33 44.24
CA ARG A 101 -11.86 -3.23 44.31
C ARG A 101 -11.17 -1.90 44.02
N PHE A 102 -9.98 -1.69 44.55
CA PHE A 102 -9.21 -0.48 44.34
C PHE A 102 -8.79 -0.29 42.88
N PHE A 103 -8.44 -1.39 42.21
CA PHE A 103 -8.15 -1.40 40.77
C PHE A 103 -9.36 -0.87 39.95
N TRP A 104 -10.54 -1.45 40.19
CA TRP A 104 -11.73 -1.07 39.43
C TRP A 104 -12.21 0.35 39.76
N GLU A 105 -12.08 0.80 41.00
CA GLU A 105 -12.38 2.19 41.36
C GLU A 105 -11.51 3.18 40.58
N LYS A 106 -10.22 2.89 40.46
CA LYS A 106 -9.29 3.72 39.68
C LYS A 106 -9.55 3.61 38.17
N ALA A 107 -9.80 2.42 37.66
CA ALA A 107 -10.08 2.19 36.26
C ALA A 107 -11.37 2.92 35.80
N ILE A 108 -12.44 2.82 36.58
CA ILE A 108 -13.71 3.51 36.29
C ILE A 108 -13.53 5.03 36.38
N ARG A 109 -12.72 5.52 37.33
CA ARG A 109 -12.44 6.96 37.44
C ARG A 109 -11.71 7.48 36.22
N GLY A 110 -10.69 6.80 35.75
CA GLY A 110 -9.98 7.15 34.49
C GLY A 110 -10.93 7.17 33.29
N LEU A 111 -11.85 6.23 33.21
CA LEU A 111 -12.88 6.21 32.16
C LEU A 111 -13.84 7.41 32.26
N LEU A 112 -14.29 7.78 33.46
CA LEU A 112 -15.18 8.92 33.63
C LEU A 112 -14.49 10.25 33.32
N LEU A 113 -13.19 10.38 33.65
CA LEU A 113 -12.39 11.56 33.30
C LEU A 113 -12.30 11.76 31.78
N TYR A 114 -12.39 10.69 31.00
CA TYR A 114 -12.42 10.74 29.55
C TYR A 114 -13.84 10.96 28.99
N LEU A 115 -14.82 10.18 29.45
CA LEU A 115 -16.17 10.20 28.88
C LEU A 115 -16.88 11.54 29.05
N VAL A 116 -16.71 12.20 30.21
CA VAL A 116 -17.42 13.46 30.48
C VAL A 116 -17.04 14.54 29.49
N PRO A 117 -15.74 14.91 29.29
CA PRO A 117 -15.36 15.93 28.31
C PRO A 117 -15.66 15.50 26.88
N TYR A 118 -15.50 14.22 26.53
CA TYR A 118 -15.80 13.68 25.21
C TYR A 118 -17.27 13.91 24.83
N VAL A 119 -18.20 13.42 25.67
CA VAL A 119 -19.65 13.52 25.39
C VAL A 119 -20.12 14.97 25.32
N ILE A 120 -19.61 15.84 26.21
CA ILE A 120 -19.95 17.27 26.18
C ILE A 120 -19.56 17.89 24.82
N MET A 121 -18.34 17.63 24.36
CA MET A 121 -17.85 18.23 23.12
C MET A 121 -18.51 17.61 21.88
N GLU A 122 -18.80 16.32 21.89
CA GLU A 122 -19.56 15.66 20.84
C GLU A 122 -20.99 16.22 20.71
N LEU A 123 -21.68 16.47 21.82
CA LEU A 123 -23.01 17.09 21.82
C LEU A 123 -22.98 18.52 21.26
N ILE A 124 -21.94 19.31 21.56
CA ILE A 124 -21.75 20.65 20.98
C ILE A 124 -21.53 20.53 19.46
N THR A 125 -20.70 19.62 19.01
CA THR A 125 -20.46 19.33 17.58
C THR A 125 -21.76 18.95 16.87
N MET A 126 -22.56 18.06 17.45
CA MET A 126 -23.88 17.72 16.92
C MET A 126 -24.81 18.96 16.80
N ALA A 127 -24.78 19.84 17.79
CA ALA A 127 -25.60 21.08 17.77
C ALA A 127 -25.14 22.04 16.65
N ILE A 128 -23.83 22.16 16.42
CA ILE A 128 -23.26 22.96 15.32
C ILE A 128 -23.69 22.37 13.97
N ALA A 129 -23.54 21.05 13.77
CA ALA A 129 -23.96 20.37 12.54
C ALA A 129 -25.43 20.62 12.19
N VAL A 130 -26.32 20.50 13.18
CA VAL A 130 -27.76 20.79 13.00
C VAL A 130 -27.97 22.24 12.61
N SER A 131 -27.31 23.19 13.27
CA SER A 131 -27.46 24.64 13.01
C SER A 131 -26.99 25.04 11.61
N LYS A 132 -26.09 24.27 11.02
CA LYS A 132 -25.53 24.48 9.68
C LYS A 132 -26.19 23.65 8.58
N GLY A 133 -27.24 22.87 8.89
CA GLY A 133 -27.99 22.09 7.91
C GLY A 133 -27.44 20.68 7.62
N HIS A 134 -26.37 20.26 8.32
CA HIS A 134 -25.73 18.94 8.13
C HIS A 134 -26.31 17.82 9.02
N GLY A 135 -27.57 17.95 9.47
CA GLY A 135 -28.20 17.07 10.46
C GLY A 135 -28.67 15.69 9.98
N SER A 136 -28.47 15.33 8.71
CA SER A 136 -28.88 14.01 8.19
C SER A 136 -28.11 12.88 8.85
N HIS A 137 -28.85 11.83 9.28
CA HIS A 137 -28.29 10.64 9.96
C HIS A 137 -27.44 10.94 11.22
N LEU A 138 -27.66 12.10 11.87
CA LEU A 138 -26.88 12.64 12.97
C LEU A 138 -26.61 11.63 14.08
N ILE A 139 -27.66 11.03 14.66
CA ILE A 139 -27.55 10.12 15.81
C ILE A 139 -26.75 8.86 15.47
N MET A 140 -26.95 8.33 14.26
CA MET A 140 -26.24 7.11 13.83
C MET A 140 -24.74 7.39 13.60
N ALA A 141 -24.42 8.53 12.98
CA ALA A 141 -23.03 8.93 12.73
C ALA A 141 -22.28 9.25 14.04
N ALA A 142 -22.91 10.03 14.94
CA ALA A 142 -22.36 10.32 16.26
C ALA A 142 -22.18 9.04 17.08
N GLY A 143 -23.19 8.16 17.12
CA GLY A 143 -23.11 6.89 17.84
C GLY A 143 -22.00 5.98 17.33
N LYS A 144 -21.78 5.94 16.02
CA LYS A 144 -20.66 5.21 15.43
C LYS A 144 -19.33 5.80 15.88
N MET A 145 -19.14 7.11 15.74
CA MET A 145 -17.93 7.82 16.16
C MET A 145 -17.66 7.65 17.66
N PHE A 146 -18.68 7.75 18.51
CA PHE A 146 -18.57 7.49 19.94
C PHE A 146 -18.07 6.08 20.27
N LEU A 147 -18.66 5.06 19.65
CA LEU A 147 -18.28 3.64 19.89
C LEU A 147 -16.84 3.35 19.41
N GLU A 148 -16.44 3.90 18.28
CA GLU A 148 -15.07 3.77 17.77
C GLU A 148 -14.08 4.42 18.74
N HIS A 149 -14.29 5.67 19.18
CA HIS A 149 -13.41 6.35 20.12
C HIS A 149 -13.43 5.70 21.52
N LEU A 150 -14.56 5.18 21.97
CA LEU A 150 -14.64 4.46 23.24
C LEU A 150 -13.82 3.18 23.22
N LEU A 151 -13.91 2.39 22.13
CA LEU A 151 -13.10 1.19 21.96
C LEU A 151 -11.61 1.53 21.89
N MET A 152 -11.23 2.56 21.10
CA MET A 152 -9.86 3.07 21.03
C MET A 152 -9.34 3.50 22.41
N TYR A 153 -10.12 4.29 23.14
CA TYR A 153 -9.73 4.71 24.49
C TYR A 153 -9.49 3.54 25.43
N LEU A 154 -10.41 2.57 25.47
CA LEU A 154 -10.30 1.42 26.38
C LEU A 154 -9.07 0.56 26.03
N LEU A 155 -8.80 0.31 24.76
CA LEU A 155 -7.61 -0.39 24.29
C LEU A 155 -6.32 0.29 24.75
N LEU A 156 -6.22 1.59 24.49
CA LEU A 156 -5.07 2.39 24.86
C LEU A 156 -4.94 2.53 26.38
N TYR A 157 -6.03 2.78 27.09
CA TYR A 157 -6.03 2.93 28.54
C TYR A 157 -5.58 1.68 29.27
N PHE A 158 -6.16 0.50 28.94
CA PHE A 158 -5.74 -0.75 29.58
C PHE A 158 -4.35 -1.18 29.14
N GLY A 159 -3.91 -0.85 27.92
CA GLY A 159 -2.53 -1.00 27.49
C GLY A 159 -1.55 -0.18 28.34
N ALA A 160 -1.89 1.09 28.61
CA ALA A 160 -1.08 1.96 29.48
C ALA A 160 -1.09 1.45 30.94
N VAL A 161 -2.25 1.07 31.46
CA VAL A 161 -2.35 0.51 32.84
C VAL A 161 -1.52 -0.76 32.98
N LEU A 162 -1.52 -1.66 31.97
CA LEU A 162 -0.68 -2.85 31.95
C LEU A 162 0.81 -2.47 31.99
N ALA A 163 1.24 -1.54 31.15
CA ALA A 163 2.61 -1.07 31.08
C ALA A 163 3.12 -0.54 32.43
N LEU A 164 2.28 0.26 33.11
CA LEU A 164 2.59 0.81 34.43
C LEU A 164 2.58 -0.26 35.54
N ALA A 165 1.66 -1.25 35.44
CA ALA A 165 1.54 -2.32 36.43
C ALA A 165 2.73 -3.29 36.43
N ILE A 166 3.33 -3.56 35.27
CA ILE A 166 4.50 -4.47 35.14
C ILE A 166 5.84 -3.79 35.45
N ALA A 167 5.91 -2.47 35.37
CA ALA A 167 7.12 -1.70 35.60
C ALA A 167 7.32 -1.44 37.10
N GLY A 168 8.58 -1.50 37.57
CA GLY A 168 8.94 -1.22 38.94
C GLY A 168 9.45 0.18 39.19
N ASN A 169 9.90 0.88 38.14
CA ASN A 169 10.32 2.27 38.16
C ASN A 169 9.82 3.04 36.93
N ILE A 170 10.00 4.36 36.94
CA ILE A 170 9.46 5.27 35.89
C ILE A 170 10.09 4.95 34.53
N LEU A 171 11.41 4.71 34.45
CA LEU A 171 12.11 4.45 33.19
C LEU A 171 11.60 3.15 32.53
N ALA A 172 11.48 2.08 33.33
CA ALA A 172 10.87 0.82 32.86
C ALA A 172 9.38 1.02 32.48
N GLY A 173 8.66 1.93 33.17
CA GLY A 173 7.30 2.29 32.84
C GLY A 173 7.16 2.95 31.47
N ILE A 174 8.04 3.90 31.16
CA ILE A 174 8.10 4.53 29.83
C ILE A 174 8.48 3.49 28.76
N LEU A 175 9.49 2.66 29.00
CA LEU A 175 9.91 1.61 28.06
C LEU A 175 8.77 0.62 27.79
N SER A 176 8.07 0.17 28.85
CA SER A 176 6.92 -0.71 28.73
C SER A 176 5.76 -0.08 27.93
N LEU A 177 5.50 1.22 28.16
CA LEU A 177 4.49 1.98 27.44
C LEU A 177 4.84 2.09 25.96
N CYS A 178 6.10 2.41 25.63
CA CYS A 178 6.59 2.42 24.27
C CYS A 178 6.46 1.03 23.61
N CYS A 179 6.85 -0.03 24.31
CA CYS A 179 6.71 -1.41 23.79
C CYS A 179 5.23 -1.76 23.54
N VAL A 180 4.32 -1.50 24.47
CA VAL A 180 2.91 -1.84 24.31
C VAL A 180 2.25 -1.03 23.18
N TYR A 181 2.61 0.24 23.02
CA TYR A 181 1.97 1.13 22.05
C TYR A 181 2.61 1.05 20.66
N LEU A 182 3.94 1.15 20.60
CA LEU A 182 4.67 1.33 19.35
C LEU A 182 5.15 0.02 18.71
N TYR A 183 5.10 -1.10 19.44
CA TYR A 183 5.61 -2.36 18.91
C TYR A 183 4.92 -2.78 17.60
N GLY A 184 3.60 -2.72 17.55
CA GLY A 184 2.84 -3.05 16.34
C GLY A 184 3.19 -2.13 15.16
N PRO A 185 3.07 -0.78 15.29
CA PRO A 185 3.40 0.14 14.21
C PRO A 185 4.87 0.01 13.75
N VAL A 186 5.83 -0.04 14.70
CA VAL A 186 7.25 -0.14 14.37
C VAL A 186 7.58 -1.47 13.69
N LEU A 187 7.04 -2.58 14.20
CA LEU A 187 7.23 -3.88 13.58
C LEU A 187 6.54 -3.95 12.21
N GLY A 188 5.37 -3.34 12.06
CA GLY A 188 4.66 -3.26 10.77
C GLY A 188 5.48 -2.53 9.71
N ILE A 189 6.02 -1.36 10.04
CA ILE A 189 6.91 -0.60 9.14
C ILE A 189 8.18 -1.40 8.82
N LEU A 190 8.80 -2.00 9.84
CA LEU A 190 10.00 -2.81 9.63
C LEU A 190 9.73 -4.01 8.73
N LEU A 191 8.67 -4.78 8.99
CA LEU A 191 8.31 -5.93 8.17
C LEU A 191 8.01 -5.50 6.73
N TRP A 192 7.30 -4.39 6.56
CA TRP A 192 7.05 -3.83 5.23
C TRP A 192 8.35 -3.47 4.48
N VAL A 193 9.29 -2.78 5.15
CA VAL A 193 10.62 -2.47 4.56
C VAL A 193 11.36 -3.76 4.22
N LEU A 194 11.33 -4.76 5.11
CA LEU A 194 11.97 -6.05 4.88
C LEU A 194 11.30 -6.81 3.72
N GLU A 195 9.96 -6.80 3.64
CA GLU A 195 9.22 -7.40 2.52
C GLU A 195 9.63 -6.76 1.19
N MET A 196 9.73 -5.43 1.12
CA MET A 196 10.14 -4.73 -0.09
C MET A 196 11.59 -4.99 -0.50
N MET A 197 12.47 -5.19 0.49
CA MET A 197 13.90 -5.39 0.21
C MET A 197 14.26 -6.82 -0.19
N TYR A 198 13.57 -7.80 0.38
CA TYR A 198 13.94 -9.20 0.24
C TYR A 198 13.01 -9.98 -0.70
N PHE A 199 11.76 -9.54 -0.89
CA PHE A 199 10.79 -10.22 -1.73
C PHE A 199 10.49 -9.42 -3.00
N ARG A 200 10.72 -10.04 -4.16
CA ARG A 200 10.51 -9.42 -5.47
C ARG A 200 9.04 -9.15 -5.77
N THR A 201 8.16 -10.04 -5.30
CA THR A 201 6.72 -9.99 -5.59
C THR A 201 5.93 -9.10 -4.63
N ASN A 202 6.59 -8.34 -3.76
CA ASN A 202 5.90 -7.41 -2.87
C ASN A 202 5.46 -6.15 -3.61
N MET A 203 4.17 -5.82 -3.52
CA MET A 203 3.55 -4.67 -4.18
C MET A 203 3.43 -3.42 -3.30
N GLY A 204 3.97 -3.38 -2.08
CA GLY A 204 4.00 -2.18 -1.21
C GLY A 204 3.04 -2.18 -0.03
N LEU A 205 2.70 -0.99 0.49
CA LEU A 205 2.10 -0.78 1.83
C LEU A 205 0.70 -1.38 2.05
N LYS A 206 -0.17 -1.41 1.05
CA LYS A 206 -1.62 -1.53 1.31
C LYS A 206 -2.17 -2.95 1.45
N GLU A 207 -1.43 -4.00 1.16
CA GLU A 207 -2.00 -5.35 1.20
C GLU A 207 -0.98 -6.44 1.59
N GLY A 208 0.17 -6.03 2.15
CA GLY A 208 1.23 -6.92 2.59
C GLY A 208 0.83 -7.81 3.78
N MET A 209 1.56 -8.88 3.98
CA MET A 209 1.44 -9.74 5.16
C MET A 209 1.83 -8.97 6.43
N ALA A 210 2.79 -8.05 6.33
CA ALA A 210 3.26 -7.18 7.40
C ALA A 210 2.14 -6.35 8.02
N GLU A 211 1.30 -5.72 7.19
CA GLU A 211 0.17 -4.92 7.66
C GLU A 211 -0.81 -5.79 8.46
N LYS A 212 -1.20 -6.95 7.92
CA LYS A 212 -2.16 -7.85 8.55
C LYS A 212 -1.69 -8.40 9.91
N ILE A 213 -0.40 -8.66 10.05
CA ILE A 213 0.19 -9.13 11.31
C ILE A 213 0.28 -7.99 12.32
N SER A 214 0.74 -6.81 11.90
CA SER A 214 1.00 -5.68 12.80
C SER A 214 -0.27 -5.10 13.44
N VAL A 215 -1.43 -5.22 12.76
CA VAL A 215 -2.73 -4.70 13.24
C VAL A 215 -3.06 -5.20 14.65
N PHE A 216 -2.86 -6.48 14.93
CA PHE A 216 -3.26 -7.09 16.21
C PHE A 216 -2.15 -7.07 17.28
N LEU A 217 -0.97 -6.51 16.98
CA LEU A 217 0.18 -6.53 17.89
C LEU A 217 0.20 -5.39 18.90
N SER A 218 -0.56 -4.32 18.68
CA SER A 218 -0.63 -3.21 19.63
C SER A 218 -1.98 -2.51 19.65
N PRO A 219 -2.33 -1.85 20.78
CA PRO A 219 -3.53 -1.03 20.86
C PRO A 219 -3.57 0.10 19.83
N VAL A 220 -2.41 0.66 19.47
CA VAL A 220 -2.32 1.75 18.49
C VAL A 220 -2.61 1.21 17.09
N SER A 221 -1.98 0.09 16.70
CA SER A 221 -2.19 -0.49 15.36
C SER A 221 -3.65 -0.84 15.11
N ILE A 222 -4.31 -1.50 16.06
CA ILE A 222 -5.72 -1.86 15.89
C ILE A 222 -6.63 -0.63 15.91
N SER A 223 -6.27 0.42 16.65
CA SER A 223 -7.00 1.69 16.64
C SER A 223 -6.90 2.40 15.28
N VAL A 224 -5.74 2.38 14.65
CA VAL A 224 -5.55 2.88 13.28
C VAL A 224 -6.32 2.00 12.28
N ALA A 225 -6.26 0.69 12.42
CA ALA A 225 -6.97 -0.25 11.54
C ALA A 225 -8.50 -0.08 11.61
N LEU A 226 -9.08 0.19 12.78
CA LEU A 226 -10.50 0.52 12.93
C LEU A 226 -10.91 1.70 12.03
N ARG A 227 -10.00 2.63 11.79
CA ARG A 227 -10.24 3.75 10.87
C ARG A 227 -10.02 3.36 9.41
N THR A 228 -8.86 2.77 9.10
CA THR A 228 -8.44 2.46 7.72
C THR A 228 -9.41 1.50 7.02
N TYR A 229 -9.90 0.50 7.74
CA TYR A 229 -10.79 -0.53 7.21
C TYR A 229 -12.29 -0.24 7.43
N SER A 230 -12.64 0.95 7.95
CA SER A 230 -14.04 1.33 8.14
C SER A 230 -14.79 1.35 6.81
N GLY A 231 -15.88 0.57 6.72
CA GLY A 231 -16.68 0.43 5.49
C GLY A 231 -16.31 -0.76 4.60
N GLN A 232 -15.22 -1.47 4.87
CA GLN A 232 -14.84 -2.68 4.12
C GLN A 232 -15.62 -3.91 4.60
N LYS A 233 -15.81 -4.90 3.69
CA LYS A 233 -16.58 -6.14 3.94
C LYS A 233 -16.16 -6.89 5.21
N ASN A 234 -14.87 -6.84 5.57
CA ASN A 234 -14.30 -7.58 6.70
C ASN A 234 -14.04 -6.74 7.96
N PHE A 235 -14.57 -5.53 8.02
CA PHE A 235 -14.40 -4.61 9.15
C PHE A 235 -14.79 -5.23 10.50
N TRP A 236 -15.78 -6.13 10.52
CA TRP A 236 -16.21 -6.84 11.72
C TRP A 236 -15.08 -7.68 12.37
N ILE A 237 -14.12 -8.21 11.57
CA ILE A 237 -12.96 -8.98 12.10
C ILE A 237 -12.07 -8.07 12.95
N ILE A 238 -11.86 -6.82 12.53
CA ILE A 238 -11.06 -5.84 13.26
C ILE A 238 -11.77 -5.45 14.57
N ILE A 239 -13.08 -5.27 14.53
CA ILE A 239 -13.88 -4.99 15.74
C ILE A 239 -13.77 -6.15 16.73
N VAL A 240 -14.02 -7.38 16.29
CA VAL A 240 -13.94 -8.57 17.15
C VAL A 240 -12.52 -8.76 17.69
N GLY A 241 -11.50 -8.62 16.84
CA GLY A 241 -10.09 -8.67 17.26
C GLY A 241 -9.74 -7.57 18.26
N GLY A 242 -10.26 -6.35 18.07
CA GLY A 242 -10.13 -5.26 19.03
C GLY A 242 -10.75 -5.54 20.38
N ILE A 243 -11.95 -6.09 20.39
CA ILE A 243 -12.64 -6.50 21.65
C ILE A 243 -11.87 -7.62 22.35
N LEU A 244 -11.39 -8.63 21.61
CA LEU A 244 -10.56 -9.70 22.17
C LEU A 244 -9.26 -9.15 22.76
N LEU A 245 -8.55 -8.28 22.05
CA LEU A 245 -7.34 -7.63 22.55
C LEU A 245 -7.64 -6.80 23.79
N LEU A 246 -8.75 -6.05 23.81
CA LEU A 246 -9.19 -5.29 25.00
C LEU A 246 -9.38 -6.19 26.20
N ILE A 247 -10.06 -7.32 26.03
CA ILE A 247 -10.27 -8.29 27.12
C ILE A 247 -8.92 -8.82 27.63
N VAL A 248 -8.00 -9.19 26.73
CA VAL A 248 -6.66 -9.66 27.10
C VAL A 248 -5.90 -8.58 27.88
N LEU A 249 -5.87 -7.33 27.38
CA LEU A 249 -5.18 -6.23 28.05
C LEU A 249 -5.79 -5.93 29.42
N ALA A 250 -7.11 -5.90 29.54
CA ALA A 250 -7.79 -5.62 30.79
C ALA A 250 -7.53 -6.73 31.83
N VAL A 251 -7.59 -8.00 31.43
CA VAL A 251 -7.29 -9.15 32.29
C VAL A 251 -5.81 -9.14 32.71
N CYS A 252 -4.89 -8.94 31.78
CA CYS A 252 -3.47 -8.87 32.08
C CYS A 252 -3.14 -7.68 33.00
N ALA A 253 -3.72 -6.50 32.77
CA ALA A 253 -3.56 -5.34 33.63
C ALA A 253 -4.09 -5.59 35.06
N TYR A 254 -5.26 -6.21 35.16
CA TYR A 254 -5.85 -6.60 36.43
C TYR A 254 -4.97 -7.61 37.19
N LEU A 255 -4.51 -8.67 36.52
CA LEU A 255 -3.64 -9.69 37.12
C LEU A 255 -2.27 -9.10 37.51
N ALA A 256 -1.67 -8.31 36.63
CA ALA A 256 -0.40 -7.63 36.91
C ALA A 256 -0.52 -6.69 38.11
N TYR A 257 -1.62 -5.99 38.23
CA TYR A 257 -1.86 -5.10 39.36
C TYR A 257 -2.11 -5.87 40.67
N THR A 258 -3.05 -6.84 40.69
CA THR A 258 -3.47 -7.53 41.90
C THR A 258 -2.37 -8.43 42.47
N LYS A 259 -1.58 -9.07 41.62
CA LYS A 259 -0.47 -9.96 42.03
C LYS A 259 0.86 -9.21 42.21
N ARG A 260 0.91 -7.89 42.06
CA ARG A 260 2.14 -7.09 42.18
C ARG A 260 2.74 -7.21 43.59
N PRO A 261 4.00 -7.71 43.72
CA PRO A 261 4.70 -7.69 45.00
C PRO A 261 5.24 -6.26 45.26
N ALA A 262 4.90 -5.69 46.44
CA ALA A 262 5.30 -4.32 46.80
C ALA A 262 6.83 -4.16 46.93
N GLU A 263 7.51 -5.24 47.36
CA GLU A 263 8.95 -5.29 47.58
C GLU A 263 9.82 -5.07 46.31
N LYS A 264 9.22 -5.30 45.13
CA LYS A 264 9.93 -5.12 43.85
C LYS A 264 9.83 -3.71 43.29
N THR A 265 9.19 -2.79 43.99
CA THR A 265 9.14 -1.37 43.61
C THR A 265 10.56 -0.78 43.65
N GLY A 266 10.96 -0.10 42.59
CA GLY A 266 12.32 0.43 42.39
C GLY A 266 13.25 -0.46 41.57
N LYS A 267 12.88 -1.73 41.30
CA LYS A 267 13.54 -2.55 40.26
C LYS A 267 13.02 -2.16 38.88
N SER A 268 13.68 -2.61 37.83
CA SER A 268 13.22 -2.31 36.46
C SER A 268 11.87 -2.94 36.18
N PHE A 269 11.74 -4.25 36.32
CA PHE A 269 10.48 -4.95 36.19
C PHE A 269 10.07 -5.67 37.48
N VAL A 270 8.78 -5.67 37.73
CA VAL A 270 8.19 -6.36 38.85
C VAL A 270 8.25 -7.89 38.67
N TYR A 271 8.11 -8.33 37.42
CA TYR A 271 8.13 -9.72 37.01
C TYR A 271 9.40 -10.03 36.21
N GLY A 272 10.36 -10.77 36.79
CA GLY A 272 11.67 -11.01 36.18
C GLY A 272 11.61 -11.80 34.87
N PHE A 273 10.55 -12.56 34.61
CA PHE A 273 10.37 -13.28 33.33
C PHE A 273 10.09 -12.33 32.14
N LEU A 274 9.71 -11.08 32.39
CA LEU A 274 9.46 -10.10 31.33
C LEU A 274 10.76 -9.55 30.71
N GLU A 275 11.84 -9.52 31.47
CA GLU A 275 13.14 -9.00 31.00
C GLU A 275 13.63 -9.74 29.74
N PRO A 276 13.74 -11.08 29.72
CA PRO A 276 14.13 -11.80 28.52
C PRO A 276 13.13 -11.65 27.36
N ILE A 277 11.82 -11.64 27.65
CA ILE A 277 10.79 -11.49 26.60
C ILE A 277 10.95 -10.13 25.91
N LEU A 278 11.02 -9.04 26.67
CA LEU A 278 11.21 -7.69 26.11
C LEU A 278 12.54 -7.56 25.38
N LEU A 279 13.58 -8.22 25.85
CA LEU A 279 14.88 -8.22 25.20
C LEU A 279 14.80 -8.84 23.80
N PHE A 280 14.18 -10.02 23.64
CA PHE A 280 14.00 -10.65 22.34
C PHE A 280 13.06 -9.82 21.44
N MET A 281 11.97 -9.31 21.98
CA MET A 281 11.00 -8.48 21.24
C MET A 281 11.63 -7.21 20.68
N VAL A 282 12.59 -6.59 21.37
CA VAL A 282 13.18 -5.32 20.93
C VAL A 282 14.43 -5.55 20.09
N VAL A 283 15.34 -6.45 20.53
CA VAL A 283 16.66 -6.58 19.89
C VAL A 283 16.58 -7.23 18.51
N ILE A 284 15.71 -8.23 18.31
CA ILE A 284 15.60 -8.88 16.99
C ILE A 284 15.15 -7.88 15.92
N PRO A 285 14.03 -7.15 16.08
CA PRO A 285 13.64 -6.14 15.10
C PRO A 285 14.66 -5.03 14.93
N ALA A 286 15.27 -4.55 16.02
CA ALA A 286 16.28 -3.50 15.97
C ALA A 286 17.55 -3.95 15.21
N ALA A 287 18.00 -5.18 15.42
CA ALA A 287 19.14 -5.74 14.70
C ALA A 287 18.85 -5.87 13.20
N LEU A 288 17.65 -6.37 12.83
CA LEU A 288 17.22 -6.44 11.44
C LEU A 288 17.13 -5.04 10.80
N ALA A 289 16.58 -4.05 11.51
CA ALA A 289 16.50 -2.68 11.03
C ALA A 289 17.88 -2.07 10.78
N ILE A 290 18.82 -2.23 11.72
CA ILE A 290 20.21 -1.74 11.58
C ILE A 290 20.93 -2.49 10.44
N GLY A 291 20.78 -3.82 10.36
CA GLY A 291 21.33 -4.60 9.25
C GLY A 291 20.86 -4.09 7.90
N THR A 292 19.55 -3.89 7.76
CA THR A 292 18.93 -3.38 6.53
C THR A 292 19.43 -1.96 6.22
N MET A 293 19.54 -1.08 7.22
CA MET A 293 20.06 0.28 7.04
C MET A 293 21.50 0.26 6.51
N PHE A 294 22.37 -0.57 7.07
CA PHE A 294 23.74 -0.70 6.58
C PHE A 294 23.82 -1.30 5.18
N ALA A 295 22.92 -2.22 4.83
CA ALA A 295 22.82 -2.77 3.48
C ALA A 295 22.36 -1.73 2.44
N LEU A 296 21.54 -0.74 2.84
CA LEU A 296 21.07 0.34 1.96
C LEU A 296 22.14 1.42 1.73
N ILE A 297 22.90 1.76 2.78
CA ILE A 297 23.91 2.85 2.73
C ILE A 297 25.26 2.34 2.24
N GLY A 298 25.55 1.06 2.43
CA GLY A 298 26.83 0.46 2.08
C GLY A 298 27.04 0.32 0.57
N PRO A 299 28.32 0.27 0.11
CA PRO A 299 28.65 0.02 -1.28
C PRO A 299 28.05 -1.28 -1.80
N GLU A 300 27.61 -1.29 -3.05
CA GLU A 300 26.94 -2.42 -3.68
C GLU A 300 27.81 -3.67 -3.76
N GLU A 301 29.08 -3.50 -4.10
CA GLU A 301 30.06 -4.60 -4.21
C GLU A 301 30.16 -5.45 -2.93
N ASN A 302 29.89 -4.88 -1.76
CA ASN A 302 29.97 -5.60 -0.48
C ASN A 302 28.69 -5.43 0.38
N ARG A 303 27.54 -5.32 -0.25
CA ARG A 303 26.24 -5.13 0.41
C ARG A 303 25.96 -6.18 1.50
N THR A 304 26.20 -7.47 1.19
CA THR A 304 26.00 -8.56 2.15
C THR A 304 26.95 -8.45 3.36
N GLY A 305 28.18 -8.01 3.16
CA GLY A 305 29.13 -7.77 4.25
C GLY A 305 28.64 -6.66 5.18
N TRP A 306 28.20 -5.55 4.65
CA TRP A 306 27.62 -4.44 5.42
C TRP A 306 26.34 -4.84 6.13
N TRP A 307 25.50 -5.64 5.51
CA TRP A 307 24.31 -6.19 6.15
C TRP A 307 24.64 -7.03 7.38
N ILE A 308 25.58 -8.00 7.25
CA ILE A 308 26.02 -8.84 8.36
C ILE A 308 26.64 -7.99 9.47
N PHE A 309 27.48 -7.01 9.10
CA PHE A 309 28.07 -6.08 10.07
C PHE A 309 26.97 -5.34 10.85
N GLY A 310 25.97 -4.80 10.17
CA GLY A 310 24.83 -4.11 10.79
C GLY A 310 24.01 -5.01 11.72
N LEU A 311 23.76 -6.28 11.33
CA LEU A 311 23.10 -7.27 12.19
C LEU A 311 23.84 -7.51 13.49
N VAL A 312 25.16 -7.73 13.41
CA VAL A 312 26.01 -7.96 14.59
C VAL A 312 26.06 -6.71 15.46
N LEU A 313 26.31 -5.55 14.86
CA LEU A 313 26.37 -4.27 15.57
C LEU A 313 25.04 -3.97 16.28
N GLY A 314 23.93 -4.08 15.57
CA GLY A 314 22.59 -3.87 16.12
C GLY A 314 22.29 -4.81 17.28
N THR A 315 22.62 -6.10 17.13
CA THR A 315 22.43 -7.10 18.19
C THR A 315 23.21 -6.72 19.45
N VAL A 316 24.50 -6.40 19.32
CA VAL A 316 25.38 -6.10 20.48
C VAL A 316 24.96 -4.78 21.14
N VAL A 317 24.71 -3.75 20.36
CA VAL A 317 24.37 -2.41 20.88
C VAL A 317 23.04 -2.43 21.62
N PHE A 318 21.96 -2.94 20.98
CA PHE A 318 20.64 -2.93 21.61
C PHE A 318 20.55 -3.91 22.78
N TYR A 319 21.24 -5.05 22.70
CA TYR A 319 21.40 -5.94 23.86
C TYR A 319 22.04 -5.21 25.02
N GLY A 320 23.18 -4.53 24.78
CA GLY A 320 23.89 -3.80 25.82
C GLY A 320 23.05 -2.68 26.44
N ILE A 321 22.38 -1.89 25.63
CA ILE A 321 21.49 -0.81 26.10
C ILE A 321 20.40 -1.37 27.02
N LEU A 322 19.69 -2.43 26.59
CA LEU A 322 18.61 -3.03 27.38
C LEU A 322 19.11 -3.68 28.67
N GLN A 323 20.29 -4.35 28.65
CA GLN A 323 20.88 -4.90 29.86
C GLN A 323 21.23 -3.80 30.87
N VAL A 324 21.73 -2.67 30.42
CA VAL A 324 21.98 -1.51 31.29
C VAL A 324 20.69 -0.98 31.89
N ILE A 325 19.62 -0.84 31.08
CA ILE A 325 18.31 -0.40 31.56
C ILE A 325 17.73 -1.39 32.58
N PHE A 326 17.82 -2.70 32.34
CA PHE A 326 17.27 -3.72 33.21
C PHE A 326 18.05 -3.84 34.52
N ALA A 327 19.37 -3.79 34.46
CA ALA A 327 20.22 -3.90 35.65
C ALA A 327 20.43 -2.57 36.37
N MET A 328 20.14 -1.44 35.73
CA MET A 328 20.46 -0.07 36.21
C MET A 328 21.96 0.10 36.56
N ASP A 329 22.82 -0.65 35.84
CA ASP A 329 24.28 -0.69 36.10
C ASP A 329 25.01 -0.97 34.78
N PHE A 330 25.87 -0.01 34.36
CA PHE A 330 26.67 -0.12 33.15
C PHE A 330 27.66 -1.30 33.17
N ARG A 331 28.07 -1.76 34.35
CA ARG A 331 28.99 -2.90 34.49
C ARG A 331 28.37 -4.23 34.08
N LYS A 332 27.05 -4.27 34.01
CA LYS A 332 26.28 -5.47 33.63
C LYS A 332 25.90 -5.50 32.13
N MET A 333 26.44 -4.59 31.32
CA MET A 333 26.15 -4.51 29.89
C MET A 333 26.40 -5.86 29.15
N ALA A 334 27.41 -6.61 29.53
CA ALA A 334 27.75 -7.94 28.99
C ALA A 334 27.34 -9.09 29.89
N ALA A 335 26.39 -8.89 30.83
CA ALA A 335 25.85 -9.96 31.66
C ALA A 335 25.08 -10.97 30.80
N HIS A 336 24.97 -12.21 31.26
CA HIS A 336 24.17 -13.26 30.61
C HIS A 336 24.60 -13.61 29.17
N LYS A 337 25.90 -13.95 28.96
CA LYS A 337 26.50 -14.29 27.65
C LYS A 337 25.70 -15.35 26.86
N LEU A 338 25.11 -16.35 27.54
CA LEU A 338 24.27 -17.36 26.89
C LEU A 338 23.02 -16.76 26.27
N GLN A 339 22.42 -15.74 26.91
CA GLN A 339 21.26 -15.04 26.39
C GLN A 339 21.61 -14.22 25.14
N LEU A 340 22.80 -13.57 25.12
CA LEU A 340 23.31 -12.90 23.94
C LEU A 340 23.55 -13.88 22.78
N LEU A 341 24.11 -15.06 23.06
CA LEU A 341 24.32 -16.08 22.04
C LEU A 341 23.02 -16.58 21.44
N LEU A 342 22.03 -16.90 22.28
CA LEU A 342 20.71 -17.35 21.84
C LEU A 342 20.04 -16.26 20.98
N LEU A 343 20.15 -15.01 21.38
CA LEU A 343 19.62 -13.88 20.65
C LEU A 343 20.29 -13.73 19.27
N GLY A 344 21.63 -13.84 19.22
CA GLY A 344 22.40 -13.83 17.97
C GLY A 344 21.96 -14.95 17.02
N ILE A 345 21.70 -16.16 17.55
CA ILE A 345 21.16 -17.27 16.76
C ILE A 345 19.77 -16.92 16.22
N CYS A 346 18.87 -16.35 17.04
CA CYS A 346 17.55 -15.94 16.56
C CYS A 346 17.61 -14.88 15.47
N VAL A 347 18.50 -13.87 15.62
CA VAL A 347 18.73 -12.85 14.58
C VAL A 347 19.26 -13.49 13.30
N ALA A 348 20.24 -14.38 13.40
CA ALA A 348 20.81 -15.08 12.24
C ALA A 348 19.78 -15.94 11.51
N VAL A 349 18.93 -16.66 12.26
CA VAL A 349 17.84 -17.48 11.69
C VAL A 349 16.80 -16.59 11.00
N SER A 350 16.41 -15.48 11.64
CA SER A 350 15.46 -14.53 11.04
C SER A 350 16.02 -13.92 9.75
N ALA A 351 17.27 -13.54 9.77
CA ALA A 351 17.99 -13.01 8.62
C ALA A 351 18.12 -14.04 7.49
N TRP A 352 18.43 -15.29 7.83
CA TRP A 352 18.50 -16.39 6.86
C TRP A 352 17.14 -16.66 6.20
N ILE A 353 16.05 -16.69 6.98
CA ILE A 353 14.67 -16.86 6.45
C ILE A 353 14.33 -15.79 5.41
N LEU A 354 14.68 -14.52 5.71
CA LEU A 354 14.43 -13.41 4.80
C LEU A 354 15.28 -13.50 3.52
N HIS A 355 16.56 -13.82 3.67
CA HIS A 355 17.50 -13.82 2.54
C HIS A 355 17.27 -14.97 1.55
N THR A 356 16.80 -16.13 2.05
CA THR A 356 16.59 -17.34 1.22
C THR A 356 15.15 -17.53 0.79
N ASP A 357 14.23 -16.62 1.13
CA ASP A 357 12.79 -16.83 0.97
C ASP A 357 12.33 -18.21 1.47
N ALA A 358 12.83 -18.64 2.63
CA ALA A 358 12.50 -19.97 3.19
C ALA A 358 10.99 -20.15 3.44
N ILE A 359 10.23 -19.06 3.47
CA ILE A 359 8.76 -19.06 3.59
C ILE A 359 8.12 -19.32 2.23
N GLY A 360 8.83 -19.09 1.12
CA GLY A 360 8.34 -19.16 -0.25
C GLY A 360 7.35 -18.03 -0.55
N TYR A 361 7.67 -16.82 -0.13
CA TYR A 361 6.80 -15.65 -0.34
C TYR A 361 6.63 -15.36 -1.82
N ASP A 362 7.71 -15.41 -2.60
CA ASP A 362 7.72 -15.08 -4.02
C ASP A 362 7.13 -16.19 -4.90
N THR A 363 7.28 -17.46 -4.49
CA THR A 363 6.92 -18.62 -5.32
C THR A 363 5.59 -19.27 -5.00
N ARG A 364 5.06 -19.06 -3.77
CA ARG A 364 3.81 -19.68 -3.35
C ARG A 364 2.60 -18.82 -3.70
N ILE A 365 1.75 -19.35 -4.56
CA ILE A 365 0.43 -18.79 -4.83
C ILE A 365 -0.64 -19.45 -3.94
N PRO A 366 -1.74 -18.75 -3.59
CA PRO A 366 -2.85 -19.35 -2.86
C PRO A 366 -3.47 -20.50 -3.66
N THR A 367 -3.84 -21.58 -2.96
CA THR A 367 -4.48 -22.72 -3.62
C THR A 367 -5.83 -22.33 -4.23
N MET A 368 -6.17 -22.86 -5.40
CA MET A 368 -7.42 -22.59 -6.10
C MET A 368 -8.67 -22.81 -5.22
N ALA A 369 -8.67 -23.84 -4.37
CA ALA A 369 -9.78 -24.10 -3.45
C ALA A 369 -10.07 -22.96 -2.45
N LYS A 370 -9.06 -22.16 -2.09
CA LYS A 370 -9.15 -21.01 -1.16
C LYS A 370 -9.33 -19.67 -1.87
N THR A 371 -9.21 -19.63 -3.19
CA THR A 371 -9.30 -18.43 -4.03
C THR A 371 -10.69 -18.37 -4.66
N GLU A 372 -11.33 -17.22 -4.63
CA GLU A 372 -12.61 -16.92 -5.30
C GLU A 372 -12.37 -16.50 -6.76
N GLY A 373 -11.36 -15.67 -6.97
CA GLY A 373 -10.98 -15.14 -8.27
C GLY A 373 -9.68 -14.35 -8.15
N ILE A 374 -9.23 -13.82 -9.28
CA ILE A 374 -8.13 -12.86 -9.34
C ILE A 374 -8.59 -11.55 -9.92
N SER A 375 -7.91 -10.47 -9.53
CA SER A 375 -7.96 -9.18 -10.23
C SER A 375 -6.56 -8.86 -10.74
N LEU A 376 -6.49 -8.32 -11.93
CA LEU A 376 -5.26 -7.87 -12.56
C LEU A 376 -5.18 -6.34 -12.50
N ASN A 377 -3.99 -5.82 -12.24
CA ASN A 377 -3.69 -4.43 -12.50
C ASN A 377 -3.17 -4.33 -13.94
N LEU A 378 -3.99 -3.74 -14.81
CA LEU A 378 -3.72 -3.62 -16.24
C LEU A 378 -3.20 -2.22 -16.63
N GLU A 379 -3.10 -1.28 -15.70
CA GLU A 379 -2.62 0.09 -15.95
C GLU A 379 -1.19 0.11 -16.49
N TRP A 380 -0.38 -0.84 -16.07
CA TRP A 380 1.02 -0.97 -16.50
C TRP A 380 1.19 -1.71 -17.84
N ILE A 381 0.11 -2.31 -18.36
CA ILE A 381 0.12 -3.02 -19.62
C ILE A 381 -0.07 -2.02 -20.75
N GLY A 382 0.95 -1.29 -21.09
CA GLY A 382 0.97 -0.44 -22.28
C GLY A 382 1.23 1.06 -22.07
N THR A 383 1.74 1.49 -20.92
CA THR A 383 2.12 2.90 -20.69
C THR A 383 3.59 3.13 -20.42
N GLU A 384 4.37 2.11 -20.10
CA GLU A 384 5.81 2.27 -19.98
C GLU A 384 6.48 1.26 -20.90
N SER A 385 7.18 1.81 -21.85
CA SER A 385 8.01 1.10 -22.80
C SER A 385 8.92 0.13 -22.05
N VAL A 386 8.94 -1.09 -22.55
CA VAL A 386 9.94 -2.10 -22.25
C VAL A 386 11.37 -1.58 -22.51
N ASN A 387 11.48 -0.40 -23.11
CA ASN A 387 12.68 0.23 -23.57
C ASN A 387 13.04 1.54 -22.88
N GLU A 388 12.63 1.79 -21.62
CA GLU A 388 13.58 2.59 -20.87
C GLU A 388 14.88 1.79 -20.90
N PRO A 389 15.99 2.36 -21.44
CA PRO A 389 17.29 1.71 -21.35
C PRO A 389 17.37 1.32 -19.88
N GLN A 390 17.69 0.06 -19.60
CA GLN A 390 17.97 -0.33 -18.23
C GLN A 390 18.92 0.74 -17.72
N MET A 391 18.32 1.81 -17.16
CA MET A 391 19.11 2.70 -16.38
C MET A 391 19.78 1.68 -15.48
N GLU A 392 21.08 1.53 -15.59
CA GLU A 392 21.90 0.84 -14.60
C GLU A 392 21.63 1.56 -13.29
N VAL A 393 20.43 1.36 -12.80
CA VAL A 393 19.98 1.84 -11.52
C VAL A 393 20.74 0.93 -10.61
N SER A 394 21.84 1.49 -10.11
CA SER A 394 22.54 0.89 -9.00
C SER A 394 21.47 0.30 -8.09
N SER A 395 21.52 -1.00 -7.85
CA SER A 395 20.44 -1.79 -7.24
C SER A 395 19.92 -1.22 -5.89
N GLY A 396 20.69 -0.28 -5.29
CA GLY A 396 20.35 0.45 -4.08
C GLY A 396 19.42 1.63 -4.29
N SER A 397 19.65 2.41 -5.33
CA SER A 397 18.83 3.56 -5.68
C SER A 397 17.43 3.12 -6.13
N TYR A 398 17.35 2.08 -6.97
CA TYR A 398 16.08 1.51 -7.42
C TYR A 398 15.17 1.06 -6.27
N LYS A 399 15.73 0.43 -5.23
CA LYS A 399 14.93 -0.01 -4.07
C LYS A 399 14.44 1.17 -3.22
N LEU A 400 15.23 2.24 -3.10
CA LEU A 400 14.83 3.46 -2.41
C LEU A 400 13.81 4.25 -3.22
N ASP A 401 13.99 4.38 -4.53
CA ASP A 401 13.07 5.05 -5.43
C ASP A 401 11.74 4.32 -5.48
N ARG A 402 11.75 2.98 -5.52
CA ARG A 402 10.57 2.14 -5.38
C ARG A 402 9.87 2.36 -4.04
N LEU A 403 10.62 2.50 -2.93
CA LEU A 403 10.07 2.82 -1.61
C LEU A 403 9.31 4.16 -1.62
N PHE A 404 9.91 5.21 -2.21
CA PHE A 404 9.29 6.53 -2.29
C PHE A 404 8.10 6.57 -3.27
N TYR A 405 8.19 5.88 -4.38
CA TYR A 405 7.12 5.77 -5.39
C TYR A 405 5.86 5.13 -4.78
N PHE A 406 6.01 4.02 -4.06
CA PHE A 406 4.89 3.36 -3.40
C PHE A 406 4.33 4.12 -2.18
N MET A 407 5.10 4.97 -1.53
CA MET A 407 4.57 5.88 -0.50
C MET A 407 3.60 6.94 -1.08
N GLY A 408 3.71 7.26 -2.37
CA GLY A 408 2.85 8.22 -3.06
C GLY A 408 1.41 7.73 -3.36
N GLY A 409 1.16 6.43 -3.30
CA GLY A 409 -0.22 5.88 -3.22
C GLY A 409 -1.01 5.78 -4.51
N ASN A 410 -0.43 5.95 -5.68
CA ASN A 410 -1.11 5.67 -6.96
C ASN A 410 -1.08 4.17 -7.25
N TYR A 411 -2.07 3.47 -6.71
CA TYR A 411 -2.34 2.08 -7.09
C TYR A 411 -3.32 2.11 -8.26
N GLY A 412 -2.89 1.56 -9.38
CA GLY A 412 -3.69 1.40 -10.55
C GLY A 412 -4.99 0.63 -10.34
N ARG A 413 -5.84 0.64 -11.33
CA ARG A 413 -7.19 0.07 -11.26
C ARG A 413 -7.15 -1.45 -11.36
N TRP A 414 -7.74 -2.12 -10.39
CA TRP A 414 -7.89 -3.58 -10.37
C TRP A 414 -9.11 -4.01 -11.19
N THR A 415 -8.89 -4.87 -12.18
CA THR A 415 -9.95 -5.44 -13.01
C THR A 415 -10.09 -6.93 -12.72
N ASP A 416 -11.32 -7.35 -12.41
CA ASP A 416 -11.60 -8.77 -12.14
C ASP A 416 -11.43 -9.62 -13.39
N ALA A 417 -10.69 -10.71 -13.24
CA ALA A 417 -10.39 -11.66 -14.32
C ALA A 417 -10.94 -13.08 -14.06
N GLY A 418 -11.56 -13.28 -12.88
CA GLY A 418 -12.07 -14.60 -12.49
C GLY A 418 -10.97 -15.59 -12.10
N MET A 419 -11.25 -16.89 -12.16
CA MET A 419 -10.28 -17.96 -11.93
C MET A 419 -10.69 -19.21 -12.72
N SER A 420 -9.71 -19.82 -13.39
CA SER A 420 -9.85 -21.12 -14.07
C SER A 420 -8.60 -21.96 -13.85
N ASP A 421 -8.65 -23.25 -14.18
CA ASP A 421 -7.47 -24.14 -14.09
C ASP A 421 -6.33 -23.62 -14.96
N LYS A 422 -6.62 -23.11 -16.18
CA LYS A 422 -5.62 -22.53 -17.08
C LYS A 422 -4.95 -21.29 -16.46
N ILE A 423 -5.74 -20.37 -15.92
CA ILE A 423 -5.22 -19.17 -15.23
C ILE A 423 -4.30 -19.58 -14.08
N TYR A 424 -4.72 -20.59 -13.29
CA TYR A 424 -3.95 -21.05 -12.14
C TYR A 424 -2.60 -21.65 -12.54
N GLU A 425 -2.55 -22.46 -13.60
CA GLU A 425 -1.30 -23.08 -14.10
C GLU A 425 -0.33 -22.01 -14.65
N VAL A 426 -0.83 -21.03 -15.41
CA VAL A 426 0.00 -19.92 -15.90
C VAL A 426 0.56 -19.09 -14.75
N LEU A 427 -0.27 -18.75 -13.74
CA LEU A 427 0.20 -18.01 -12.56
C LEU A 427 1.22 -18.79 -11.74
N LYS A 428 1.12 -20.11 -11.69
CA LYS A 428 2.10 -20.97 -11.02
C LYS A 428 3.45 -20.98 -11.77
N GLU A 429 3.42 -21.00 -13.08
CA GLU A 429 4.61 -20.84 -13.92
C GLU A 429 5.25 -19.45 -13.69
N ILE A 430 4.47 -18.38 -13.76
CA ILE A 430 4.91 -17.01 -13.49
C ILE A 430 5.55 -16.91 -12.10
N ALA A 431 4.91 -17.45 -11.06
CA ALA A 431 5.45 -17.43 -9.71
C ALA A 431 6.78 -18.20 -9.60
N SER A 432 6.95 -19.30 -10.31
CA SER A 432 8.21 -20.05 -10.35
C SER A 432 9.32 -19.29 -11.08
N TYR A 433 8.96 -18.49 -12.09
CA TYR A 433 9.89 -17.68 -12.87
C TYR A 433 10.57 -16.59 -12.03
N GLN A 434 9.91 -16.08 -10.97
CA GLN A 434 10.47 -15.04 -10.11
C GLN A 434 11.82 -15.43 -9.45
N ASN A 435 12.10 -16.70 -9.30
CA ASN A 435 13.36 -17.21 -8.74
C ASN A 435 14.46 -17.44 -9.79
N SER A 436 14.17 -17.24 -11.07
CA SER A 436 15.20 -17.38 -12.11
C SER A 436 16.22 -16.23 -12.02
N LYS A 437 17.47 -16.51 -12.39
CA LYS A 437 18.52 -15.48 -12.47
C LYS A 437 18.28 -14.51 -13.64
N GLU A 438 17.56 -14.94 -14.63
CA GLU A 438 17.22 -14.22 -15.87
C GLU A 438 15.80 -13.62 -15.80
N CYS A 439 15.29 -13.33 -14.58
CA CYS A 439 13.95 -12.78 -14.43
C CYS A 439 13.94 -11.34 -14.93
N SER A 440 13.46 -11.14 -16.14
CA SER A 440 13.30 -9.86 -16.83
C SER A 440 11.96 -9.82 -17.55
N GLY A 441 11.40 -8.65 -17.76
CA GLY A 441 10.12 -8.45 -18.44
C GLY A 441 9.27 -7.36 -17.81
N THR A 442 8.00 -7.36 -18.12
CA THR A 442 7.02 -6.38 -17.65
C THR A 442 6.51 -6.74 -16.26
N GLU A 443 6.33 -5.73 -15.41
CA GLU A 443 5.74 -5.90 -14.09
C GLU A 443 4.21 -5.87 -14.17
N ILE A 444 3.54 -6.87 -13.59
CA ILE A 444 2.07 -6.92 -13.47
C ILE A 444 1.64 -7.09 -12.02
N GLY A 445 0.54 -6.44 -11.64
CA GLY A 445 -0.10 -6.67 -10.35
C GLY A 445 -1.16 -7.77 -10.43
N VAL A 446 -1.13 -8.72 -9.49
CA VAL A 446 -2.13 -9.78 -9.35
C VAL A 446 -2.67 -9.80 -7.94
N GLN A 447 -3.97 -9.56 -7.78
CA GLN A 447 -4.67 -9.69 -6.50
C GLN A 447 -5.45 -11.00 -6.46
N PHE A 448 -5.10 -11.87 -5.52
CA PHE A 448 -5.82 -13.11 -5.25
C PHE A 448 -6.94 -12.84 -4.24
N LYS A 449 -8.18 -12.87 -4.68
CA LYS A 449 -9.36 -12.73 -3.83
C LYS A 449 -9.59 -14.03 -3.07
N LYS A 450 -9.38 -14.02 -1.76
CA LYS A 450 -9.59 -15.19 -0.92
C LYS A 450 -11.00 -15.30 -0.39
N LYS A 451 -11.54 -16.51 -0.34
CA LYS A 451 -12.83 -16.81 0.32
C LYS A 451 -12.87 -16.39 1.78
N SER A 452 -11.72 -16.30 2.46
CA SER A 452 -11.58 -15.80 3.83
C SER A 452 -11.68 -14.27 3.95
N GLY A 453 -11.69 -13.55 2.83
CA GLY A 453 -11.76 -12.08 2.78
C GLY A 453 -10.43 -11.36 3.07
N PHE A 454 -9.33 -12.09 3.27
CA PHE A 454 -7.99 -11.51 3.34
C PHE A 454 -7.28 -11.76 2.01
N ASP A 455 -7.39 -10.80 1.11
CA ASP A 455 -6.81 -10.88 -0.23
C ASP A 455 -5.28 -10.82 -0.15
N ILE A 456 -4.62 -11.40 -1.15
CA ILE A 456 -3.17 -11.34 -1.30
C ILE A 456 -2.86 -10.65 -2.61
N THR A 457 -2.07 -9.59 -2.53
CA THR A 457 -1.59 -8.85 -3.69
C THR A 457 -0.13 -9.19 -3.93
N ARG A 458 0.23 -9.40 -5.18
CA ARG A 458 1.59 -9.69 -5.65
C ARG A 458 1.87 -8.91 -6.91
N GLN A 459 3.11 -8.51 -7.07
CA GLN A 459 3.67 -7.98 -8.31
C GLN A 459 4.56 -9.05 -8.91
N TYR A 460 4.36 -9.38 -10.16
CA TYR A 460 5.16 -10.38 -10.86
C TYR A 460 5.84 -9.76 -12.07
N ILE A 461 7.07 -10.13 -12.30
CA ILE A 461 7.77 -9.86 -13.56
C ILE A 461 7.38 -10.98 -14.51
N VAL A 462 6.88 -10.65 -15.68
CA VAL A 462 6.40 -11.61 -16.68
C VAL A 462 7.03 -11.34 -18.03
N THR A 463 7.34 -12.38 -18.78
CA THR A 463 7.69 -12.24 -20.19
C THR A 463 6.45 -11.88 -21.01
N ALA A 464 6.64 -11.31 -22.21
CA ALA A 464 5.54 -11.01 -23.13
C ALA A 464 4.69 -12.26 -23.43
N GLU A 465 5.33 -13.41 -23.64
CA GLU A 465 4.65 -14.70 -23.87
C GLU A 465 3.80 -15.12 -22.66
N GLN A 466 4.35 -15.04 -21.45
CA GLN A 466 3.62 -15.39 -20.22
C GLN A 466 2.42 -14.47 -20.02
N LEU A 467 2.58 -13.17 -20.29
CA LEU A 467 1.49 -12.20 -20.21
C LEU A 467 0.40 -12.48 -21.24
N GLY A 468 0.79 -12.74 -22.49
CA GLY A 468 -0.15 -13.11 -23.55
C GLY A 468 -0.98 -14.35 -23.19
N ARG A 469 -0.34 -15.41 -22.71
CA ARG A 469 -1.00 -16.64 -22.24
C ARG A 469 -1.93 -16.42 -21.05
N LEU A 470 -1.52 -15.53 -20.11
CA LEU A 470 -2.35 -15.17 -18.95
C LEU A 470 -3.60 -14.42 -19.40
N LEU A 471 -3.46 -13.41 -20.24
CA LEU A 471 -4.58 -12.62 -20.76
C LEU A 471 -5.53 -13.48 -21.62
N GLU A 472 -4.99 -14.35 -22.48
CA GLU A 472 -5.78 -15.30 -23.26
C GLU A 472 -6.64 -16.19 -22.35
N ALA A 473 -6.04 -16.77 -21.31
CA ALA A 473 -6.76 -17.59 -20.33
C ALA A 473 -7.84 -16.81 -19.57
N CYS A 474 -7.58 -15.52 -19.26
CA CYS A 474 -8.54 -14.62 -18.62
C CYS A 474 -9.71 -14.26 -19.55
N TYR A 475 -9.45 -14.06 -20.85
CA TYR A 475 -10.49 -13.81 -21.85
C TYR A 475 -11.34 -15.06 -22.13
N GLU A 476 -10.72 -16.26 -22.17
CA GLU A 476 -11.47 -17.52 -22.27
C GLU A 476 -12.43 -17.74 -21.09
N GLN A 477 -12.00 -17.37 -19.89
CA GLN A 477 -12.82 -17.47 -18.68
C GLN A 477 -14.03 -16.51 -18.72
N GLY A 478 -13.94 -15.40 -19.44
CA GLY A 478 -15.02 -14.46 -19.74
C GLY A 478 -15.15 -13.28 -18.77
N THR A 479 -14.82 -13.43 -17.49
CA THR A 479 -15.02 -12.36 -16.47
C THR A 479 -14.25 -11.09 -16.83
N LEU A 480 -13.02 -11.19 -17.35
CA LEU A 480 -12.25 -10.01 -17.78
C LEU A 480 -12.94 -9.30 -18.95
N LYS A 481 -13.52 -10.06 -19.86
CA LYS A 481 -14.28 -9.56 -21.01
C LYS A 481 -15.51 -8.81 -20.56
N ASP A 482 -16.30 -9.41 -19.68
CA ASP A 482 -17.51 -8.80 -19.11
C ASP A 482 -17.20 -7.51 -18.35
N ASN A 483 -16.13 -7.48 -17.55
CA ASN A 483 -15.72 -6.28 -16.82
C ASN A 483 -15.27 -5.13 -17.73
N LYS A 484 -14.63 -5.42 -18.88
CA LYS A 484 -14.34 -4.40 -19.89
C LYS A 484 -15.63 -3.76 -20.44
N TYR A 485 -16.70 -4.53 -20.63
CA TYR A 485 -17.98 -3.99 -21.05
C TYR A 485 -18.61 -3.07 -20.02
N ASP A 486 -18.64 -3.49 -18.77
CA ASP A 486 -19.25 -2.70 -17.69
C ASP A 486 -18.53 -1.36 -17.52
N ILE A 487 -17.23 -1.33 -17.77
CA ILE A 487 -16.45 -0.11 -17.72
C ILE A 487 -16.77 0.81 -18.90
N LEU A 488 -16.82 0.28 -20.13
CA LEU A 488 -17.23 1.07 -21.30
C LEU A 488 -18.64 1.66 -21.11
N GLU A 489 -19.59 0.89 -20.59
CA GLU A 489 -20.94 1.37 -20.29
C GLU A 489 -20.93 2.45 -19.20
N LYS A 490 -20.13 2.28 -18.16
CA LYS A 490 -19.98 3.25 -17.06
C LYS A 490 -19.44 4.60 -17.54
N TYR A 491 -18.49 4.59 -18.46
CA TYR A 491 -17.89 5.81 -18.98
C TYR A 491 -18.62 6.40 -20.17
N ARG A 492 -19.44 5.63 -20.88
CA ARG A 492 -20.20 6.06 -22.04
C ARG A 492 -20.93 7.40 -21.86
N GLN A 493 -21.56 7.61 -20.71
CA GLN A 493 -22.28 8.86 -20.42
C GLN A 493 -21.37 10.02 -20.05
N LYS A 494 -20.14 9.70 -19.56
CA LYS A 494 -19.16 10.68 -19.08
C LYS A 494 -18.19 11.12 -20.15
N VAL A 495 -18.00 10.32 -21.20
CA VAL A 495 -17.06 10.63 -22.28
C VAL A 495 -17.57 11.82 -23.07
N SER A 496 -16.70 12.83 -23.21
CA SER A 496 -16.93 14.03 -23.99
C SER A 496 -16.34 13.93 -25.39
N PHE A 497 -15.17 13.32 -25.53
CA PHE A 497 -14.54 13.02 -26.82
C PHE A 497 -13.61 11.81 -26.69
N ILE A 498 -13.26 11.19 -27.81
CA ILE A 498 -12.28 10.11 -27.92
C ILE A 498 -11.26 10.48 -28.96
N THR A 499 -9.97 10.35 -28.65
CA THR A 499 -8.91 10.34 -29.67
C THR A 499 -8.62 8.91 -30.08
N VAL A 500 -8.34 8.71 -31.36
CA VAL A 500 -7.97 7.43 -31.92
C VAL A 500 -6.69 7.61 -32.71
N ASP A 501 -5.66 6.84 -32.33
CA ASP A 501 -4.34 6.90 -32.89
C ASP A 501 -3.99 5.56 -33.55
N PRO A 502 -3.53 5.56 -34.82
CA PRO A 502 -3.02 4.37 -35.45
C PRO A 502 -1.65 4.00 -34.86
N LEU A 503 -1.38 2.70 -34.64
CA LEU A 503 -0.14 2.22 -34.01
C LEU A 503 1.00 1.94 -35.00
N ASN A 504 0.68 1.80 -36.28
CA ASN A 504 1.61 1.40 -37.34
C ASN A 504 1.76 2.47 -38.43
N GLU A 505 1.29 3.68 -38.22
CA GLU A 505 1.49 4.77 -39.15
C GLU A 505 2.71 5.61 -38.79
N LEU A 506 3.47 5.96 -39.84
CA LEU A 506 4.72 6.69 -39.71
C LEU A 506 4.53 8.22 -39.68
N ASP A 507 3.29 8.72 -39.78
CA ASP A 507 2.96 10.13 -39.79
C ASP A 507 2.00 10.50 -38.64
N ASP A 508 2.31 11.54 -37.87
CA ASP A 508 1.51 12.03 -36.74
C ASP A 508 0.19 12.70 -37.15
N GLN A 509 -0.04 12.93 -38.43
CA GLN A 509 -1.25 13.61 -38.90
C GLN A 509 -2.54 12.80 -38.84
N TYR A 510 -2.48 11.53 -38.43
CA TYR A 510 -3.61 10.60 -38.45
C TYR A 510 -4.30 10.39 -37.13
N SER A 511 -3.87 11.08 -36.05
CA SER A 511 -4.61 11.14 -34.79
C SER A 511 -5.91 11.91 -34.97
N VAL A 512 -7.02 11.33 -34.59
CA VAL A 512 -8.31 12.00 -34.81
C VAL A 512 -9.21 11.96 -33.59
N THR A 513 -9.80 13.14 -33.35
CA THR A 513 -10.70 13.37 -32.23
C THR A 513 -12.16 13.20 -32.68
N LEU A 514 -12.88 12.30 -32.03
CA LEU A 514 -14.31 12.08 -32.21
C LEU A 514 -15.10 12.87 -31.17
N GLU A 515 -16.04 13.68 -31.64
CA GLU A 515 -16.98 14.38 -30.76
C GLU A 515 -17.91 13.40 -30.00
N LYS A 516 -18.60 13.90 -29.00
CA LYS A 516 -19.43 13.12 -28.06
C LYS A 516 -20.38 12.11 -28.71
N SER A 517 -21.09 12.49 -29.77
CA SER A 517 -22.04 11.60 -30.43
C SER A 517 -21.37 10.42 -31.14
N ASP A 518 -20.25 10.72 -31.82
CA ASP A 518 -19.47 9.74 -32.55
C ASP A 518 -18.68 8.86 -31.59
N SER A 519 -18.16 9.43 -30.48
CA SER A 519 -17.52 8.70 -29.39
C SER A 519 -18.45 7.66 -28.77
N GLN A 520 -19.71 8.04 -28.51
CA GLN A 520 -20.70 7.11 -27.96
C GLN A 520 -21.03 5.97 -28.93
N LYS A 521 -21.12 6.28 -30.23
CA LYS A 521 -21.34 5.28 -31.27
C LYS A 521 -20.14 4.34 -31.41
N LEU A 522 -18.93 4.88 -31.36
CA LEU A 522 -17.70 4.09 -31.37
C LEU A 522 -17.68 3.08 -30.22
N LEU A 523 -17.99 3.52 -29.00
CA LEU A 523 -18.04 2.64 -27.81
C LEU A 523 -19.07 1.51 -27.96
N ASP A 524 -20.25 1.79 -28.56
CA ASP A 524 -21.27 0.79 -28.83
C ASP A 524 -20.79 -0.27 -29.84
N LEU A 525 -20.09 0.14 -30.90
CA LEU A 525 -19.54 -0.77 -31.91
C LEU A 525 -18.38 -1.58 -31.35
N LEU A 526 -17.49 -0.94 -30.60
CA LEU A 526 -16.38 -1.59 -29.93
C LEU A 526 -16.87 -2.68 -28.97
N LYS A 527 -17.91 -2.40 -28.20
CA LYS A 527 -18.55 -3.38 -27.32
C LYS A 527 -19.00 -4.63 -28.07
N GLN A 528 -19.60 -4.45 -29.26
CA GLN A 528 -20.04 -5.56 -30.08
C GLN A 528 -18.87 -6.35 -30.66
N ASP A 529 -17.84 -5.67 -31.17
CA ASP A 529 -16.67 -6.31 -31.74
C ASP A 529 -15.88 -7.10 -30.69
N ILE A 530 -15.68 -6.54 -29.46
CA ILE A 530 -15.06 -7.24 -28.33
C ILE A 530 -15.89 -8.48 -27.94
N ALA A 531 -17.26 -8.40 -27.96
CA ALA A 531 -18.11 -9.54 -27.63
C ALA A 531 -17.87 -10.73 -28.55
N GLU A 532 -17.72 -10.48 -29.84
CA GLU A 532 -17.57 -11.49 -30.86
C GLU A 532 -16.11 -11.96 -31.02
N ALA A 533 -15.11 -11.16 -30.61
CA ALA A 533 -13.70 -11.49 -30.76
C ALA A 533 -13.31 -12.74 -29.95
N SER A 534 -12.45 -13.55 -30.53
CA SER A 534 -11.82 -14.70 -29.84
C SER A 534 -10.75 -14.23 -28.83
N PRO A 535 -10.44 -15.03 -27.83
CA PRO A 535 -9.36 -14.70 -26.88
C PRO A 535 -8.01 -14.42 -27.56
N GLN A 536 -7.65 -15.18 -28.59
CA GLN A 536 -6.42 -15.01 -29.35
C GLN A 536 -6.37 -13.68 -30.10
N GLU A 537 -7.50 -13.22 -30.63
CA GLU A 537 -7.59 -11.92 -31.30
C GLU A 537 -7.37 -10.75 -30.35
N LEU A 538 -7.81 -10.87 -29.08
CA LEU A 538 -7.69 -9.83 -28.06
C LEU A 538 -6.27 -9.71 -27.46
N VAL A 539 -5.39 -10.65 -27.74
CA VAL A 539 -3.95 -10.60 -27.42
C VAL A 539 -3.08 -10.55 -28.68
N GLY A 540 -3.69 -10.31 -29.84
CA GLY A 540 -3.00 -10.14 -31.11
C GLY A 540 -2.35 -8.74 -31.22
N ILE A 541 -1.83 -8.47 -32.42
CA ILE A 541 -1.24 -7.16 -32.75
C ILE A 541 -2.39 -6.18 -33.01
N PRO A 542 -2.50 -5.08 -32.25
CA PRO A 542 -3.49 -4.04 -32.51
C PRO A 542 -3.09 -3.17 -33.70
N CYS A 543 -4.08 -2.58 -34.37
CA CYS A 543 -3.86 -1.61 -35.44
C CYS A 543 -4.05 -0.17 -35.01
N GLY A 544 -4.65 0.07 -33.87
CA GLY A 544 -4.86 1.39 -33.30
C GLY A 544 -5.09 1.36 -31.81
N GLN A 545 -4.98 2.52 -31.20
CA GLN A 545 -5.36 2.76 -29.80
C GLN A 545 -6.36 3.89 -29.69
N MET A 546 -7.00 4.02 -28.55
CA MET A 546 -7.90 5.13 -28.26
C MET A 546 -7.72 5.63 -26.84
N GLU A 547 -7.92 6.92 -26.65
CA GLU A 547 -7.97 7.58 -25.36
C GLU A 547 -9.34 8.23 -25.17
N LEU A 548 -9.92 8.07 -23.97
CA LEU A 548 -11.23 8.60 -23.61
C LEU A 548 -11.07 9.81 -22.68
N TYR A 549 -11.77 10.90 -23.01
CA TYR A 549 -11.73 12.13 -22.22
C TYR A 549 -13.11 12.50 -21.70
N ALA A 550 -13.19 12.84 -20.39
CA ALA A 550 -14.44 13.23 -19.74
C ALA A 550 -14.74 14.72 -19.85
N THR A 551 -13.74 15.56 -20.08
CA THR A 551 -13.87 17.02 -20.15
C THR A 551 -13.94 17.46 -21.60
N SER A 552 -14.78 18.46 -21.90
CA SER A 552 -14.86 19.05 -23.25
C SER A 552 -13.53 19.69 -23.63
N TYR A 553 -13.13 19.52 -24.89
CA TYR A 553 -11.91 20.17 -25.42
C TYR A 553 -11.97 21.70 -25.29
N ALA A 554 -13.19 22.28 -25.29
CA ALA A 554 -13.43 23.73 -25.15
C ALA A 554 -13.28 24.21 -23.68
N ASP A 555 -13.37 23.32 -22.70
CA ASP A 555 -13.29 23.63 -21.27
C ASP A 555 -11.92 23.32 -20.67
N MET A 556 -10.94 22.96 -21.49
CA MET A 556 -9.54 22.74 -21.05
C MET A 556 -8.91 24.08 -20.68
N ASP A 557 -8.93 24.39 -19.40
CA ASP A 557 -8.05 25.42 -18.84
C ASP A 557 -6.60 24.91 -18.88
N GLU A 558 -5.66 25.75 -19.30
CA GLU A 558 -4.22 25.41 -19.49
C GLU A 558 -3.53 24.81 -18.25
N HIS A 559 -4.23 24.67 -17.12
CA HIS A 559 -3.68 24.22 -15.84
C HIS A 559 -4.32 22.96 -15.26
N ILE A 560 -5.32 22.37 -15.91
CA ILE A 560 -5.96 21.14 -15.44
C ILE A 560 -5.66 20.06 -16.48
N ALA A 561 -4.80 19.13 -16.13
CA ALA A 561 -4.60 17.93 -16.95
C ALA A 561 -5.97 17.22 -17.10
N PRO A 562 -6.42 16.92 -18.32
CA PRO A 562 -7.67 16.21 -18.54
C PRO A 562 -7.59 14.87 -17.81
N GLU A 563 -8.65 14.53 -17.03
CA GLU A 563 -8.78 13.17 -16.51
C GLU A 563 -8.95 12.24 -17.71
N SER A 564 -7.86 11.63 -18.16
CA SER A 564 -7.89 10.60 -19.18
C SER A 564 -8.37 9.29 -18.55
N TYR A 565 -9.35 8.65 -19.16
CA TYR A 565 -9.79 7.30 -18.80
C TYR A 565 -9.12 6.28 -19.74
N ALA A 566 -7.81 6.45 -19.96
CA ALA A 566 -7.02 5.79 -20.99
C ALA A 566 -7.02 4.25 -20.96
N GLU A 567 -7.50 3.63 -19.89
CA GLU A 567 -7.21 2.24 -19.58
C GLU A 567 -8.21 1.21 -20.09
N VAL A 568 -9.32 1.65 -20.62
CA VAL A 568 -10.41 0.74 -20.90
C VAL A 568 -10.68 0.63 -22.39
N GLY A 569 -10.38 -0.54 -22.95
CA GLY A 569 -10.56 -0.78 -24.37
C GLY A 569 -9.59 0.00 -25.25
N ARG A 570 -8.38 0.25 -24.76
CA ARG A 570 -7.35 1.09 -25.38
C ARG A 570 -7.02 0.67 -26.81
N TYR A 571 -6.98 -0.62 -27.08
CA TYR A 571 -6.53 -1.14 -28.37
C TYR A 571 -7.68 -1.50 -29.30
N ILE A 572 -7.48 -1.18 -30.60
CA ILE A 572 -8.35 -1.56 -31.70
C ILE A 572 -7.62 -2.65 -32.50
N PHE A 573 -8.29 -3.77 -32.75
CA PHE A 573 -7.71 -4.89 -33.45
C PHE A 573 -8.20 -4.99 -34.89
N PRO A 574 -7.41 -5.55 -35.84
CA PRO A 574 -7.80 -5.71 -37.24
C PRO A 574 -9.09 -6.51 -37.44
N THR A 575 -9.48 -7.31 -36.46
CA THR A 575 -10.71 -8.12 -36.47
C THR A 575 -11.98 -7.34 -36.09
N PHE A 576 -11.84 -6.13 -35.57
CA PHE A 576 -12.97 -5.28 -35.14
C PHE A 576 -13.66 -4.62 -36.34
N LYS A 577 -14.36 -5.42 -37.12
CA LYS A 577 -14.92 -5.01 -38.41
C LYS A 577 -15.87 -3.83 -38.33
N ARG A 578 -16.76 -3.80 -37.34
CA ARG A 578 -17.76 -2.71 -37.20
C ARG A 578 -17.09 -1.40 -36.83
N THR A 579 -16.16 -1.48 -35.87
CA THR A 579 -15.36 -0.35 -35.41
C THR A 579 -14.54 0.24 -36.55
N LEU A 580 -13.82 -0.60 -37.32
CA LEU A 580 -12.98 -0.17 -38.42
C LEU A 580 -13.77 0.42 -39.58
N VAL A 581 -14.95 -0.15 -39.93
CA VAL A 581 -15.84 0.42 -40.96
C VAL A 581 -16.32 1.81 -40.53
N PHE A 582 -16.75 1.97 -39.29
CA PHE A 582 -17.17 3.27 -38.78
C PHE A 582 -16.03 4.30 -38.80
N LEU A 583 -14.84 3.92 -38.37
CA LEU A 583 -13.69 4.80 -38.40
C LEU A 583 -13.33 5.17 -39.85
N LYS A 584 -13.38 4.25 -40.80
CA LYS A 584 -13.17 4.52 -42.20
C LYS A 584 -14.18 5.49 -42.77
N GLU A 585 -15.48 5.39 -42.41
CA GLU A 585 -16.52 6.37 -42.79
C GLU A 585 -16.22 7.78 -42.24
N LYS A 586 -15.47 7.90 -41.16
CA LYS A 586 -15.06 9.17 -40.57
C LYS A 586 -13.73 9.70 -41.12
N GLY A 587 -13.14 9.02 -42.09
CA GLY A 587 -11.90 9.45 -42.78
C GLY A 587 -10.63 8.77 -42.29
N TYR A 588 -10.75 7.69 -41.48
CA TYR A 588 -9.61 6.97 -40.96
C TYR A 588 -9.22 5.79 -41.83
N ALA A 589 -7.97 5.66 -42.17
CA ALA A 589 -7.43 4.47 -42.78
C ALA A 589 -6.32 3.90 -41.90
N PHE A 590 -6.62 2.81 -41.20
CA PHE A 590 -5.61 2.05 -40.44
C PHE A 590 -4.75 1.14 -41.36
N VAL A 591 -4.72 1.38 -42.62
CA VAL A 591 -3.99 0.56 -43.57
C VAL A 591 -2.94 1.42 -44.23
N MET A 592 -1.67 1.17 -43.89
CA MET A 592 -0.57 1.68 -44.71
C MET A 592 -0.71 1.15 -46.14
N GLU A 593 -0.91 2.04 -47.09
CA GLU A 593 -0.66 1.70 -48.49
C GLU A 593 0.84 1.47 -48.62
N LYS A 594 1.24 0.19 -48.87
CA LYS A 594 2.63 -0.24 -48.95
C LYS A 594 3.50 0.58 -49.91
N GLU A 595 2.90 1.35 -50.84
CA GLU A 595 3.60 2.20 -51.77
C GLU A 595 4.35 3.37 -51.16
N ASN A 596 3.91 3.83 -49.98
CA ASN A 596 4.50 4.97 -49.29
C ASN A 596 5.77 4.64 -48.47
N LEU A 597 6.03 3.37 -48.17
CA LEU A 597 7.18 2.95 -47.35
C LEU A 597 8.55 3.27 -47.96
N LYS A 598 8.62 3.40 -49.31
CA LYS A 598 9.87 3.70 -50.03
C LYS A 598 10.34 5.15 -49.87
N GLN A 599 9.51 6.03 -49.38
CA GLN A 599 9.86 7.43 -49.17
C GLN A 599 10.49 7.73 -47.80
N TYR A 600 10.68 6.72 -46.98
CA TYR A 600 11.27 6.85 -45.66
C TYR A 600 12.67 6.25 -45.60
N ASP A 601 13.55 6.89 -44.80
CA ASP A 601 14.81 6.33 -44.35
C ASP A 601 14.63 5.75 -42.95
N TYR A 602 15.20 4.58 -42.75
CA TYR A 602 15.12 3.82 -41.50
C TYR A 602 16.53 3.70 -40.92
N SER A 603 16.65 4.07 -39.65
CA SER A 603 17.85 3.86 -38.86
C SER A 603 17.53 3.02 -37.64
N VAL A 604 18.19 1.90 -37.49
CA VAL A 604 18.06 0.97 -36.37
C VAL A 604 19.12 1.34 -35.34
N THR A 605 18.71 1.56 -34.10
CA THR A 605 19.60 1.83 -32.98
C THR A 605 19.60 0.65 -32.02
N TYR A 606 20.78 0.15 -31.64
CA TYR A 606 20.99 -0.85 -30.60
C TYR A 606 22.18 -0.44 -29.71
N ASN A 607 22.02 -0.40 -28.39
CA ASN A 607 23.07 -0.02 -27.42
C ASN A 607 23.88 1.23 -27.83
N ALA A 608 23.17 2.28 -28.31
CA ALA A 608 23.74 3.53 -28.83
C ALA A 608 24.52 3.43 -30.15
N GLU A 609 24.57 2.26 -30.79
CA GLU A 609 25.03 2.13 -32.16
C GLU A 609 23.87 2.33 -33.13
N GLU A 610 24.06 3.12 -34.19
CA GLU A 610 23.07 3.47 -35.19
C GLU A 610 23.47 2.87 -36.55
N MET A 611 22.55 2.18 -37.20
CA MET A 611 22.76 1.58 -38.51
C MET A 611 21.63 1.96 -39.46
N ASP A 612 22.02 2.57 -40.63
CA ASP A 612 21.07 2.90 -41.66
C ASP A 612 20.69 1.66 -42.48
N VAL A 613 19.40 1.45 -42.65
CA VAL A 613 18.86 0.37 -43.48
C VAL A 613 18.70 0.88 -44.92
N THR A 614 19.61 0.46 -45.79
CA THR A 614 19.65 0.93 -47.20
C THR A 614 19.02 -0.03 -48.20
N ASP A 615 18.93 -1.31 -47.84
CA ASP A 615 18.38 -2.37 -48.71
C ASP A 615 16.85 -2.27 -48.81
N PRO A 616 16.26 -2.18 -50.01
CA PRO A 616 14.82 -2.08 -50.19
C PRO A 616 14.03 -3.25 -49.67
N GLU A 617 14.57 -4.49 -49.71
CA GLU A 617 13.89 -5.67 -49.16
C GLU A 617 13.88 -5.62 -47.62
N GLN A 618 14.98 -5.26 -46.99
CA GLN A 618 15.09 -5.05 -45.55
C GLN A 618 14.20 -3.90 -45.05
N LYS A 619 14.10 -2.81 -45.81
CA LYS A 619 13.19 -1.70 -45.50
C LYS A 619 11.73 -2.15 -45.49
N GLU A 620 11.31 -2.98 -46.44
CA GLU A 620 9.95 -3.48 -46.53
C GLU A 620 9.65 -4.47 -45.39
N GLU A 621 10.59 -5.34 -45.04
CA GLU A 621 10.48 -6.30 -43.95
C GLU A 621 10.42 -5.60 -42.60
N LEU A 622 11.29 -4.60 -42.38
CA LEU A 622 11.31 -3.77 -41.16
C LEU A 622 10.00 -3.03 -40.99
N ALA A 623 9.53 -2.34 -42.02
CA ALA A 623 8.32 -1.53 -41.95
C ALA A 623 7.06 -2.35 -41.60
N GLN A 624 7.02 -3.63 -41.93
CA GLN A 624 5.94 -4.53 -41.55
C GLN A 624 6.01 -4.95 -40.07
N SER A 625 7.16 -4.81 -39.44
CA SER A 625 7.43 -5.22 -38.06
C SER A 625 7.43 -4.04 -37.09
N LEU A 626 7.25 -2.80 -37.55
CA LEU A 626 7.25 -1.62 -36.69
C LEU A 626 5.93 -1.43 -35.93
N ILE A 627 6.06 -1.05 -34.68
CA ILE A 627 4.97 -0.55 -33.85
C ILE A 627 5.49 0.63 -33.03
N ARG A 628 4.67 1.66 -32.78
CA ARG A 628 5.08 2.79 -31.95
C ARG A 628 5.51 2.30 -30.56
N GLU A 629 6.72 2.65 -30.14
CA GLU A 629 7.36 2.12 -28.95
C GLU A 629 6.58 2.43 -27.68
N LEU A 630 6.21 3.69 -27.46
CA LEU A 630 5.46 4.16 -26.30
C LEU A 630 4.06 3.54 -26.17
N GLU A 631 3.55 2.95 -27.23
CA GLU A 631 2.17 2.46 -27.31
C GLU A 631 2.10 0.94 -27.52
N CYS A 632 3.27 0.28 -27.55
CA CYS A 632 3.38 -1.15 -27.77
C CYS A 632 2.77 -1.93 -26.59
N PRO A 633 1.80 -2.84 -26.85
CA PRO A 633 1.28 -3.69 -25.80
C PRO A 633 2.36 -4.59 -25.18
N ALA A 634 2.40 -4.65 -23.87
CA ALA A 634 3.40 -5.44 -23.13
C ALA A 634 3.34 -6.96 -23.35
N TRP A 635 2.29 -7.48 -23.99
CA TRP A 635 2.21 -8.90 -24.39
C TRP A 635 2.82 -9.19 -25.76
N LEU A 636 3.27 -8.17 -26.48
CA LEU A 636 4.01 -8.36 -27.74
C LEU A 636 5.50 -8.45 -27.44
N GLU A 637 6.16 -9.40 -28.10
CA GLU A 637 7.59 -9.60 -27.94
C GLU A 637 8.35 -8.55 -28.77
N THR A 638 9.08 -7.67 -28.09
CA THR A 638 10.01 -6.72 -28.69
C THR A 638 11.40 -6.98 -28.13
N GLU A 639 12.45 -6.66 -28.88
CA GLU A 639 13.81 -6.80 -28.38
C GLU A 639 14.20 -5.54 -27.61
N ALA A 640 14.60 -5.72 -26.34
CA ALA A 640 15.02 -4.60 -25.50
C ALA A 640 16.27 -3.92 -26.11
N GLY A 641 16.25 -2.59 -26.16
CA GLY A 641 17.35 -1.79 -26.69
C GLY A 641 17.39 -1.65 -28.22
N VAL A 642 16.47 -2.29 -28.95
CA VAL A 642 16.32 -2.10 -30.41
C VAL A 642 15.22 -1.10 -30.65
N SER A 643 15.58 0.10 -31.12
CA SER A 643 14.61 1.12 -31.55
C SER A 643 14.89 1.51 -33.02
N VAL A 644 13.85 1.95 -33.71
CA VAL A 644 13.94 2.41 -35.09
C VAL A 644 13.48 3.83 -35.20
N LYS A 645 14.36 4.69 -35.74
CA LYS A 645 14.03 6.05 -36.13
C LYS A 645 13.65 6.07 -37.61
N VAL A 646 12.59 6.79 -37.91
CA VAL A 646 12.08 6.91 -39.27
C VAL A 646 12.14 8.37 -39.67
N ALA A 647 12.74 8.68 -40.86
CA ALA A 647 12.85 10.02 -41.43
C ALA A 647 12.30 10.06 -42.85
N LEU A 648 11.69 11.16 -43.23
CA LEU A 648 11.26 11.40 -44.63
C LEU A 648 12.46 11.71 -45.56
N ASN A 649 12.55 10.98 -46.67
CA ASN A 649 13.55 11.18 -47.73
C ASN A 649 13.32 12.51 -48.47
N SER A 650 13.07 13.64 -47.80
CA SER A 650 12.84 14.88 -48.53
C SER A 650 14.11 15.71 -48.69
N THR A 651 14.60 15.80 -49.91
CA THR A 651 15.64 16.76 -50.36
C THR A 651 15.15 18.20 -50.43
N GLU A 652 13.89 18.51 -50.16
CA GLU A 652 13.32 19.85 -50.44
C GLU A 652 12.36 20.39 -49.36
N SER A 653 12.61 20.29 -48.13
CA SER A 653 12.18 21.33 -47.14
C SER A 653 12.71 21.02 -45.76
N ALA A 654 13.75 21.72 -45.41
CA ALA A 654 14.19 21.89 -44.04
C ALA A 654 13.08 22.57 -43.24
N GLY A 655 12.38 21.82 -42.39
CA GLY A 655 11.47 22.48 -41.46
C GLY A 655 10.71 21.61 -40.47
N GLU A 656 10.23 20.48 -40.85
CA GLU A 656 9.47 19.63 -39.95
C GLU A 656 10.02 18.21 -40.01
N SER A 657 10.99 17.94 -39.17
CA SER A 657 11.52 16.60 -38.98
C SER A 657 10.54 15.78 -38.13
N LEU A 658 10.20 14.59 -38.59
CA LEU A 658 9.65 13.48 -37.76
C LEU A 658 10.67 13.05 -36.68
N ASN A 659 11.57 13.95 -36.27
CA ASN A 659 12.59 13.73 -35.27
C ASN A 659 11.93 13.59 -33.92
N GLY A 660 11.51 12.36 -33.55
CA GLY A 660 11.04 12.04 -32.21
C GLY A 660 10.13 10.84 -32.06
N ILE A 661 9.67 10.26 -33.18
CA ILE A 661 8.85 9.02 -33.03
C ILE A 661 9.79 7.83 -33.11
N GLU A 662 9.87 7.09 -32.01
CA GLU A 662 10.60 5.85 -31.90
C GLU A 662 9.64 4.67 -32.06
N PHE A 663 10.07 3.67 -32.85
CA PHE A 663 9.33 2.46 -33.11
C PHE A 663 10.06 1.27 -32.53
N ALA A 664 9.34 0.39 -31.84
CA ALA A 664 9.81 -0.92 -31.48
C ALA A 664 9.67 -1.89 -32.66
N VAL A 665 10.52 -2.88 -32.70
CA VAL A 665 10.49 -3.92 -33.72
C VAL A 665 9.88 -5.18 -33.15
N LEU A 666 8.74 -5.58 -33.70
CA LEU A 666 8.13 -6.87 -33.34
C LEU A 666 8.97 -8.01 -33.92
N LYS A 667 9.26 -9.01 -33.07
CA LYS A 667 10.02 -10.21 -33.44
C LYS A 667 11.38 -9.88 -34.07
N ALA A 668 12.10 -8.92 -33.53
CA ALA A 668 13.39 -8.48 -34.06
C ALA A 668 14.38 -9.64 -34.30
N LYS A 669 14.35 -10.68 -33.48
CA LYS A 669 15.16 -11.91 -33.61
C LYS A 669 14.86 -12.74 -34.86
N GLU A 670 13.71 -12.57 -35.48
CA GLU A 670 13.37 -13.24 -36.75
C GLU A 670 13.98 -12.52 -37.96
N LEU A 671 14.40 -11.24 -37.81
CA LEU A 671 15.02 -10.44 -38.85
C LEU A 671 16.54 -10.66 -38.86
N GLU A 672 17.07 -11.36 -39.87
CA GLU A 672 18.49 -11.77 -39.92
C GLU A 672 19.47 -10.59 -39.82
N PHE A 673 19.11 -9.43 -40.37
CA PHE A 673 19.97 -8.26 -40.35
C PHE A 673 20.00 -7.57 -38.97
N ILE A 674 18.90 -7.59 -38.21
CA ILE A 674 18.82 -7.09 -36.82
C ILE A 674 19.55 -8.06 -35.88
N LYS A 675 19.38 -9.36 -36.08
CA LYS A 675 20.08 -10.37 -35.30
C LYS A 675 21.60 -10.21 -35.35
N LYS A 676 22.16 -9.84 -36.49
CA LYS A 676 23.59 -9.54 -36.63
C LYS A 676 24.04 -8.36 -35.79
N ILE A 677 23.22 -7.31 -35.68
CA ILE A 677 23.54 -6.11 -34.89
C ILE A 677 23.53 -6.48 -33.41
N VAL A 678 22.53 -7.22 -32.96
CA VAL A 678 22.40 -7.67 -31.57
C VAL A 678 23.55 -8.60 -31.18
N GLU A 679 23.91 -9.57 -32.03
CA GLU A 679 25.03 -10.49 -31.79
C GLU A 679 26.40 -9.79 -31.77
N THR A 680 26.58 -8.72 -32.56
CA THR A 680 27.85 -7.96 -32.60
C THR A 680 27.97 -7.08 -31.34
N GLY A 681 26.89 -6.50 -30.86
CA GLY A 681 26.88 -5.69 -29.64
C GLY A 681 27.04 -6.49 -28.33
N GLU A 682 26.62 -7.77 -28.32
CA GLU A 682 26.85 -8.67 -27.16
C GLU A 682 28.29 -9.20 -27.07
N GLU A 683 29.07 -9.16 -28.16
CA GLU A 683 30.50 -9.58 -28.15
C GLU A 683 31.44 -8.46 -27.64
N GLU A 684 30.97 -7.23 -27.54
CA GLU A 684 31.78 -6.07 -27.09
C GLU A 684 31.54 -5.69 -25.59
N GLU A 685 30.53 -6.26 -24.90
CA GLU A 685 30.36 -6.19 -23.45
C GLU A 685 31.07 -7.37 -22.72
#